data_77fd93809553b86d143c4cbf2ac2d5f4
#
_entry.id   77fd93809553b86d143c4cbf2ac2d5f4
#
_cell.length_a   1.000
_cell.length_b   1.000
_cell.length_c   1.000
_cell.angle_alpha   90.00
_cell.angle_beta   90.00
_cell.angle_gamma   90.00
#
_symmetry.space_group_name_H-M   'P 1'
#
loop_
_entity.id
_entity.type
_entity.pdbx_description
1 polymer ?
#
loop_
_entity_poly.entity_id
_entity_poly.type
_entity_poly.pdbx_seq_one_letter_code
_entity_poly.pdbx_strand_id
1 'polypeptide(L)'
;MQEQQHQIKIYGFLQKVVYAVVALDCASLFYLNADVPVVSNLLKNFSKMSFIYPPINAKIATVILIGLVAIGTKAKKKKDLNIATEIVVPMVFGLAMIFSSLSWQEEAGSSTLPKIFPGLNLYQVIYAVLSFLGAVILQMGADSISKLMQQKMGKDRWNVEEESFDQNKELVNTDTSINIPYVFRYNNKTYNGYINIDPFRGTMVIGVPGSGKSFGVINPSIRQMIAKGFCLCIYDFKFPDLAQIAYYHYLLKKSKDSGYNYSFQVINLDEVEKSKRVNPFHKKYIQTLAEAQEMAESMVSSLQKGGASSGGGSEAFFTQSAINFLSSCIYFFARFENGKYSDLPHILSFMNRSYKEIFDTLFANEEIFSLLSPFKTAYDNRAFDQLEGQIGTLKIFLSRLATKESFWVFSGDEVELKITDKQNPSIMILASDPATQDINSALYSSILNRTLRLINSKHNLPGGAIADEFPTIYIHKIDNIVATARSNKVAVVLGLQEIPQLRQFYKKEVADTISAIVGNILSGSARDKNTLEWLEKLFGKIKQKSYSQSISQQGTTTSINEKMDFMIPAGKIAALKTGEMVGMIAQGNDNTTEEYKTSAIRGRINLDMKAIKEEEQNYPTMPNYYSFVDKKGINRKEEVLMTNFRKINKEVELIVKENFKE
;
A
#
# COMPACT_ATOMS: atom_id res chain seq x y z
N MET A 1 12.40 20.96 36.26
CA MET A 1 12.07 20.55 37.66
C MET A 1 11.77 21.73 38.59
N GLN A 2 12.57 22.81 38.61
CA GLN A 2 12.33 24.00 39.45
C GLN A 2 11.02 24.74 39.14
N GLU A 3 10.67 24.95 37.88
CA GLU A 3 9.40 25.58 37.48
C GLU A 3 8.17 24.76 37.89
N GLN A 4 8.26 23.44 37.83
CA GLN A 4 7.14 22.57 38.25
C GLN A 4 6.91 22.61 39.78
N GLN A 5 7.99 22.69 40.56
CA GLN A 5 7.89 22.85 42.01
C GLN A 5 7.34 24.21 42.40
N HIS A 6 7.67 25.25 41.65
CA HIS A 6 7.14 26.61 41.90
C HIS A 6 5.64 26.71 41.59
N GLN A 7 5.19 26.10 40.49
CA GLN A 7 3.74 26.02 40.17
C GLN A 7 2.95 25.25 41.23
N ILE A 8 3.46 24.09 41.72
CA ILE A 8 2.78 23.33 42.78
C ILE A 8 2.64 24.17 44.07
N LYS A 9 3.63 24.96 44.43
CA LYS A 9 3.58 25.85 45.58
C LYS A 9 2.54 26.96 45.40
N ILE A 10 2.42 27.57 44.22
CA ILE A 10 1.44 28.59 43.91
C ILE A 10 0.02 28.03 44.02
N TYR A 11 -0.24 26.85 43.47
CA TYR A 11 -1.59 26.24 43.56
C TYR A 11 -1.94 25.82 44.99
N GLY A 12 -0.98 25.28 45.75
CA GLY A 12 -1.19 25.01 47.16
C GLY A 12 -1.48 26.27 47.98
N PHE A 13 -0.91 27.40 47.60
CA PHE A 13 -1.22 28.70 48.19
C PHE A 13 -2.64 29.17 47.82
N LEU A 14 -3.00 29.11 46.53
CA LEU A 14 -4.34 29.48 46.05
C LEU A 14 -5.45 28.63 46.70
N GLN A 15 -5.22 27.38 46.94
CA GLN A 15 -6.13 26.49 47.66
C GLN A 15 -6.34 26.92 49.10
N LYS A 16 -5.29 27.39 49.77
CA LYS A 16 -5.42 27.97 51.13
C LYS A 16 -6.22 29.28 51.10
N VAL A 17 -6.11 30.10 50.05
CA VAL A 17 -6.87 31.32 49.85
C VAL A 17 -8.37 31.02 49.72
N VAL A 18 -8.76 29.93 49.00
CA VAL A 18 -10.18 29.52 48.92
C VAL A 18 -10.75 29.27 50.32
N TYR A 19 -10.07 28.48 51.14
CA TYR A 19 -10.55 28.19 52.50
C TYR A 19 -10.48 29.42 53.42
N ALA A 20 -9.53 30.33 53.20
CA ALA A 20 -9.48 31.60 53.91
C ALA A 20 -10.69 32.49 53.61
N VAL A 21 -11.16 32.55 52.36
CA VAL A 21 -12.38 33.31 51.98
C VAL A 21 -13.61 32.70 52.64
N VAL A 22 -13.74 31.37 52.66
CA VAL A 22 -14.87 30.70 53.36
C VAL A 22 -14.83 30.97 54.88
N ALA A 23 -13.64 30.95 55.46
CA ALA A 23 -13.48 31.24 56.91
C ALA A 23 -13.82 32.71 57.23
N LEU A 24 -13.41 33.65 56.39
CA LEU A 24 -13.77 35.09 56.54
C LEU A 24 -15.27 35.34 56.37
N ASP A 25 -15.91 34.64 55.42
CA ASP A 25 -17.36 34.69 55.24
C ASP A 25 -18.09 34.21 56.51
N CYS A 26 -17.72 33.04 57.05
CA CYS A 26 -18.28 32.53 58.30
C CYS A 26 -17.98 33.49 59.47
N ALA A 27 -16.76 33.98 59.58
CA ALA A 27 -16.35 34.89 60.65
C ALA A 27 -17.11 36.24 60.61
N SER A 28 -17.47 36.72 59.44
CA SER A 28 -18.27 37.97 59.30
C SER A 28 -19.62 37.89 59.95
N LEU A 29 -20.22 36.69 60.04
CA LEU A 29 -21.53 36.51 60.75
C LEU A 29 -21.38 36.30 62.29
N PHE A 30 -20.15 36.03 62.75
CA PHE A 30 -19.90 35.79 64.16
C PHE A 30 -19.64 37.07 64.97
N TYR A 31 -19.45 38.22 64.29
CA TYR A 31 -19.06 39.45 64.95
C TYR A 31 -20.13 39.97 65.94
N LEU A 32 -21.41 39.67 65.68
CA LEU A 32 -22.54 40.07 66.60
C LEU A 32 -22.49 39.35 67.92
N ASN A 33 -21.84 38.21 68.03
CA ASN A 33 -21.76 37.40 69.24
C ASN A 33 -20.34 37.37 69.87
N ALA A 34 -19.42 38.24 69.43
CA ALA A 34 -18.06 38.33 69.95
C ALA A 34 -18.06 39.21 71.24
N ASP A 35 -17.73 38.61 72.36
CA ASP A 35 -17.64 39.27 73.67
C ASP A 35 -16.40 40.18 73.82
N VAL A 36 -15.46 40.11 72.86
CA VAL A 36 -14.19 40.88 72.87
C VAL A 36 -14.30 42.06 71.91
N PRO A 37 -14.27 43.32 72.33
CA PRO A 37 -14.48 44.51 71.48
C PRO A 37 -13.51 44.62 70.31
N VAL A 38 -12.27 44.21 70.46
CA VAL A 38 -11.25 44.25 69.42
C VAL A 38 -11.57 43.23 68.31
N VAL A 39 -12.04 42.07 68.66
CA VAL A 39 -12.41 41.00 67.71
C VAL A 39 -13.67 41.37 66.95
N SER A 40 -14.68 41.92 67.68
CA SER A 40 -15.94 42.43 67.11
C SER A 40 -15.69 43.53 66.08
N ASN A 41 -14.81 44.50 66.37
CA ASN A 41 -14.48 45.57 65.44
C ASN A 41 -13.70 45.08 64.19
N LEU A 42 -12.81 44.14 64.35
CA LEU A 42 -12.10 43.49 63.24
C LEU A 42 -13.05 42.72 62.32
N LEU A 43 -13.93 41.91 62.85
CA LEU A 43 -14.93 41.16 62.10
C LEU A 43 -15.95 42.09 61.41
N LYS A 44 -16.34 43.19 62.06
CA LYS A 44 -17.20 44.26 61.49
C LYS A 44 -16.53 44.97 60.31
N ASN A 45 -15.21 45.11 60.30
CA ASN A 45 -14.50 45.70 59.18
C ASN A 45 -14.45 44.72 57.99
N PHE A 46 -14.31 43.41 58.22
CA PHE A 46 -14.39 42.39 57.17
C PHE A 46 -15.79 42.33 56.56
N SER A 47 -16.87 42.49 57.34
CA SER A 47 -18.24 42.50 56.80
C SER A 47 -18.55 43.74 55.92
N LYS A 48 -17.72 44.79 55.92
CA LYS A 48 -17.82 45.93 55.02
C LYS A 48 -17.13 45.72 53.66
N MET A 49 -16.37 44.71 53.50
CA MET A 49 -15.69 44.44 52.23
C MET A 49 -16.67 43.94 51.17
N SER A 50 -16.72 44.58 50.01
CA SER A 50 -17.70 44.33 48.96
C SER A 50 -17.63 42.91 48.35
N PHE A 51 -16.50 42.19 48.51
CA PHE A 51 -16.38 40.80 48.06
C PHE A 51 -16.82 39.76 49.11
N ILE A 52 -17.09 40.20 50.37
CA ILE A 52 -17.60 39.36 51.46
C ILE A 52 -19.08 39.64 51.72
N TYR A 53 -19.47 40.92 51.67
CA TYR A 53 -20.85 41.36 51.97
C TYR A 53 -21.50 41.97 50.71
N PRO A 54 -22.72 41.58 50.37
CA PRO A 54 -23.59 40.59 51.05
C PRO A 54 -23.01 39.19 50.93
N PRO A 55 -23.35 38.24 51.81
CA PRO A 55 -22.74 36.86 51.82
C PRO A 55 -22.79 36.09 50.52
N ILE A 56 -23.73 36.41 49.62
CA ILE A 56 -23.79 35.85 48.28
C ILE A 56 -22.51 36.15 47.48
N ASN A 57 -21.88 37.31 47.68
CA ASN A 57 -20.64 37.69 47.01
C ASN A 57 -19.49 36.78 47.44
N ALA A 58 -19.40 36.44 48.74
CA ALA A 58 -18.42 35.50 49.26
C ALA A 58 -18.60 34.09 48.67
N LYS A 59 -19.87 33.64 48.50
CA LYS A 59 -20.14 32.34 47.83
C LYS A 59 -19.71 32.36 46.38
N ILE A 60 -20.06 33.41 45.63
CA ILE A 60 -19.64 33.57 44.22
C ILE A 60 -18.12 33.63 44.13
N ALA A 61 -17.45 34.42 44.99
CA ALA A 61 -15.98 34.49 45.02
C ALA A 61 -15.35 33.13 45.29
N THR A 62 -15.88 32.34 46.23
CA THR A 62 -15.43 30.98 46.54
C THR A 62 -15.57 30.07 45.33
N VAL A 63 -16.70 30.08 44.62
CA VAL A 63 -16.93 29.27 43.43
C VAL A 63 -15.95 29.64 42.29
N ILE A 64 -15.75 30.95 42.06
CA ILE A 64 -14.81 31.44 41.06
C ILE A 64 -13.37 31.01 41.40
N LEU A 65 -12.95 31.17 42.64
CA LEU A 65 -11.60 30.77 43.08
C LEU A 65 -11.39 29.26 42.98
N ILE A 66 -12.37 28.43 43.34
CA ILE A 66 -12.31 26.96 43.13
C ILE A 66 -12.16 26.65 41.65
N GLY A 67 -12.92 27.32 40.76
CA GLY A 67 -12.80 27.14 39.31
C GLY A 67 -11.40 27.50 38.79
N LEU A 68 -10.83 28.63 39.20
CA LEU A 68 -9.50 29.08 38.82
C LEU A 68 -8.41 28.10 39.33
N VAL A 69 -8.52 27.63 40.56
CA VAL A 69 -7.60 26.62 41.12
C VAL A 69 -7.69 25.33 40.35
N ALA A 70 -8.89 24.88 39.98
CA ALA A 70 -9.08 23.63 39.21
C ALA A 70 -8.48 23.67 37.81
N ILE A 71 -8.58 24.82 37.10
CA ILE A 71 -8.00 24.99 35.77
C ILE A 71 -6.45 24.95 35.84
N GLY A 72 -5.88 25.50 36.91
CA GLY A 72 -4.44 25.62 37.09
C GLY A 72 -3.75 24.38 37.69
N THR A 73 -4.48 23.50 38.36
CA THR A 73 -3.89 22.32 39.00
C THR A 73 -3.53 21.21 38.01
N LYS A 74 -2.25 20.79 37.94
CA LYS A 74 -1.83 19.57 37.25
C LYS A 74 -2.23 18.35 38.08
N ALA A 75 -3.48 17.91 37.94
CA ALA A 75 -3.98 16.74 38.64
C ALA A 75 -3.43 15.43 38.00
N LYS A 76 -3.21 14.39 38.80
CA LYS A 76 -2.77 13.07 38.31
C LYS A 76 -3.88 12.44 37.45
N LYS A 77 -3.53 11.88 36.27
CA LYS A 77 -4.48 11.19 35.38
C LYS A 77 -5.13 10.01 36.11
N LYS A 78 -6.44 9.84 35.99
CA LYS A 78 -7.19 8.68 36.44
C LYS A 78 -7.80 7.97 35.24
N LYS A 79 -7.52 6.67 35.06
CA LYS A 79 -7.84 5.92 33.86
C LYS A 79 -9.35 5.67 33.66
N ASP A 80 -10.08 5.46 34.77
CA ASP A 80 -11.51 5.11 34.75
C ASP A 80 -12.32 6.18 35.51
N LEU A 81 -12.38 7.40 34.98
CA LEU A 81 -13.08 8.52 35.59
C LEU A 81 -14.55 8.49 35.16
N ASN A 82 -15.43 8.16 36.09
CA ASN A 82 -16.86 8.22 35.86
C ASN A 82 -17.34 9.66 35.99
N ILE A 83 -17.68 10.29 34.84
CA ILE A 83 -18.07 11.69 34.75
C ILE A 83 -19.29 11.98 35.64
N ALA A 84 -20.28 11.09 35.71
CA ALA A 84 -21.47 11.29 36.49
C ALA A 84 -21.21 11.35 38.00
N THR A 85 -20.49 10.36 38.54
CA THR A 85 -20.28 10.21 39.98
C THR A 85 -19.11 11.02 40.54
N GLU A 86 -18.08 11.31 39.71
CA GLU A 86 -16.87 11.97 40.18
C GLU A 86 -16.77 13.45 39.80
N ILE A 87 -17.63 13.94 38.87
CA ILE A 87 -17.67 15.35 38.47
C ILE A 87 -19.05 15.92 38.71
N VAL A 88 -20.10 15.38 38.07
CA VAL A 88 -21.44 16.03 38.09
C VAL A 88 -22.04 16.01 39.47
N VAL A 89 -22.06 14.86 40.15
CA VAL A 89 -22.65 14.74 41.50
C VAL A 89 -21.92 15.62 42.50
N PRO A 90 -20.58 15.62 42.65
CA PRO A 90 -19.91 16.52 43.59
C PRO A 90 -20.11 18.01 43.28
N MET A 91 -20.11 18.37 41.99
CA MET A 91 -20.32 19.77 41.58
C MET A 91 -21.73 20.25 41.94
N VAL A 92 -22.75 19.49 41.56
CA VAL A 92 -24.15 19.88 41.86
C VAL A 92 -24.41 19.90 43.35
N PHE A 93 -23.94 18.87 44.08
CA PHE A 93 -24.15 18.78 45.52
C PHE A 93 -23.34 19.83 46.29
N GLY A 94 -22.10 20.09 45.91
CA GLY A 94 -21.26 21.13 46.50
C GLY A 94 -21.83 22.55 46.29
N LEU A 95 -22.30 22.87 45.08
CA LEU A 95 -23.00 24.12 44.79
C LEU A 95 -24.31 24.24 45.62
N ALA A 96 -25.12 23.19 45.64
CA ALA A 96 -26.36 23.19 46.42
C ALA A 96 -26.11 23.48 47.90
N MET A 97 -25.07 22.85 48.48
CA MET A 97 -24.71 23.10 49.90
C MET A 97 -24.22 24.53 50.14
N ILE A 98 -23.33 25.07 49.26
CA ILE A 98 -22.82 26.44 49.41
C ILE A 98 -23.96 27.47 49.34
N PHE A 99 -24.87 27.34 48.38
CA PHE A 99 -25.95 28.30 48.22
C PHE A 99 -27.10 28.07 49.21
N SER A 100 -27.38 26.83 49.63
CA SER A 100 -28.37 26.55 50.68
C SER A 100 -27.99 27.16 52.03
N SER A 101 -26.68 27.39 52.30
CA SER A 101 -26.26 28.08 53.51
C SER A 101 -26.84 29.48 53.63
N LEU A 102 -27.15 30.17 52.50
CA LEU A 102 -27.75 31.52 52.48
C LEU A 102 -29.14 31.53 53.10
N SER A 103 -29.93 30.47 53.05
CA SER A 103 -31.24 30.36 53.66
C SER A 103 -31.21 30.49 55.22
N TRP A 104 -30.04 30.18 55.78
CA TRP A 104 -29.84 30.26 57.24
C TRP A 104 -29.14 31.54 57.68
N GLN A 105 -28.88 32.46 56.75
CA GLN A 105 -28.13 33.71 57.03
C GLN A 105 -28.85 34.64 58.02
N GLU A 106 -30.13 34.86 57.82
CA GLU A 106 -30.93 35.81 58.68
C GLU A 106 -30.99 35.28 60.11
N GLU A 107 -31.24 33.97 60.28
CA GLU A 107 -31.28 33.36 61.60
C GLU A 107 -29.87 33.22 62.22
N ALA A 108 -28.86 33.01 61.42
CA ALA A 108 -27.45 32.98 61.88
C ALA A 108 -26.95 34.32 62.37
N GLY A 109 -27.47 35.44 61.80
CA GLY A 109 -27.20 36.82 62.20
C GLY A 109 -28.01 37.29 63.45
N SER A 110 -29.02 36.51 63.90
CA SER A 110 -29.88 36.91 65.05
C SER A 110 -29.21 36.64 66.40
N SER A 111 -29.20 37.63 67.28
CA SER A 111 -28.65 37.53 68.63
C SER A 111 -29.58 36.89 69.65
N THR A 112 -30.88 36.62 69.32
CA THR A 112 -31.92 36.18 70.21
C THR A 112 -32.06 34.67 70.38
N LEU A 113 -31.32 33.87 69.65
CA LEU A 113 -31.44 32.42 69.63
C LEU A 113 -30.55 31.70 70.67
N PRO A 114 -31.00 30.53 71.20
CA PRO A 114 -30.21 29.76 72.17
C PRO A 114 -28.81 29.38 71.69
N LYS A 115 -27.81 29.70 72.49
CA LYS A 115 -26.39 29.38 72.20
C LYS A 115 -26.09 27.94 72.56
N ILE A 116 -25.52 27.13 71.63
CA ILE A 116 -25.06 25.75 71.85
C ILE A 116 -23.71 25.76 72.59
N PHE A 117 -22.82 26.74 72.23
CA PHE A 117 -21.56 27.01 72.91
C PHE A 117 -21.50 28.51 73.29
N PRO A 118 -20.64 28.87 74.26
CA PRO A 118 -20.45 30.28 74.56
C PRO A 118 -20.04 31.08 73.31
N GLY A 119 -20.90 31.91 72.81
CA GLY A 119 -20.68 32.77 71.65
C GLY A 119 -21.18 32.26 70.27
N LEU A 120 -21.77 31.05 70.15
CA LEU A 120 -22.24 30.49 68.89
C LEU A 120 -23.68 29.99 68.96
N ASN A 121 -24.54 30.38 68.01
CA ASN A 121 -25.84 29.79 67.84
C ASN A 121 -25.88 28.63 66.89
N LEU A 122 -26.91 27.76 66.92
CA LEU A 122 -27.08 26.60 66.08
C LEU A 122 -27.03 26.96 64.59
N TYR A 123 -27.64 28.05 64.17
CA TYR A 123 -27.72 28.44 62.77
C TYR A 123 -26.37 28.93 62.20
N GLN A 124 -25.49 29.51 63.02
CA GLN A 124 -24.13 29.87 62.66
C GLN A 124 -23.28 28.62 62.40
N VAL A 125 -23.48 27.57 63.24
CA VAL A 125 -22.81 26.29 63.01
C VAL A 125 -23.30 25.63 61.72
N ILE A 126 -24.62 25.63 61.47
CA ILE A 126 -25.18 25.06 60.23
C ILE A 126 -24.64 25.82 59.00
N TYR A 127 -24.66 27.17 59.05
CA TYR A 127 -24.12 28.01 57.99
C TYR A 127 -22.64 27.69 57.69
N ALA A 128 -21.82 27.60 58.71
CA ALA A 128 -20.40 27.31 58.58
C ALA A 128 -20.15 25.90 58.00
N VAL A 129 -20.87 24.89 58.54
CA VAL A 129 -20.76 23.51 58.09
C VAL A 129 -21.14 23.36 56.61
N LEU A 130 -22.30 23.94 56.22
CA LEU A 130 -22.76 23.88 54.81
C LEU A 130 -21.81 24.62 53.88
N SER A 131 -21.29 25.80 54.29
CA SER A 131 -20.32 26.55 53.49
C SER A 131 -19.00 25.80 53.32
N PHE A 132 -18.47 25.21 54.41
CA PHE A 132 -17.16 24.54 54.38
C PHE A 132 -17.21 23.19 53.67
N LEU A 133 -18.19 22.34 54.00
CA LEU A 133 -18.39 21.05 53.33
C LEU A 133 -18.75 21.23 51.86
N GLY A 134 -19.61 22.22 51.55
CA GLY A 134 -19.92 22.52 50.16
C GLY A 134 -18.69 22.93 49.35
N ALA A 135 -17.81 23.77 49.91
CA ALA A 135 -16.56 24.14 49.24
C ALA A 135 -15.61 22.95 49.03
N VAL A 136 -15.48 22.06 50.01
CA VAL A 136 -14.65 20.83 49.89
C VAL A 136 -15.18 19.90 48.80
N ILE A 137 -16.51 19.65 48.81
CA ILE A 137 -17.16 18.77 47.81
C ILE A 137 -17.07 19.36 46.40
N LEU A 138 -17.31 20.68 46.28
CA LEU A 138 -17.15 21.36 45.00
C LEU A 138 -15.73 21.28 44.46
N GLN A 139 -14.74 21.46 45.33
CA GLN A 139 -13.33 21.33 44.95
C GLN A 139 -12.96 19.93 44.50
N MET A 140 -13.49 18.89 45.14
CA MET A 140 -13.28 17.49 44.69
C MET A 140 -13.81 17.28 43.26
N GLY A 141 -14.99 17.82 42.94
CA GLY A 141 -15.54 17.79 41.59
C GLY A 141 -14.70 18.58 40.58
N ALA A 142 -14.25 19.77 40.95
CA ALA A 142 -13.42 20.64 40.13
C ALA A 142 -12.04 20.04 39.85
N ASP A 143 -11.41 19.39 40.81
CA ASP A 143 -10.14 18.64 40.63
C ASP A 143 -10.31 17.47 39.66
N SER A 144 -11.49 16.86 39.61
CA SER A 144 -11.78 15.77 38.64
C SER A 144 -11.96 16.31 37.22
N ILE A 145 -12.45 17.54 37.03
CA ILE A 145 -12.47 18.21 35.71
C ILE A 145 -11.03 18.45 35.21
N SER A 146 -10.13 18.91 36.07
CA SER A 146 -8.73 19.11 35.73
C SER A 146 -8.08 17.80 35.23
N LYS A 147 -8.39 16.66 35.87
CA LYS A 147 -7.94 15.32 35.44
C LYS A 147 -8.45 14.96 34.04
N LEU A 148 -9.72 15.27 33.76
CA LEU A 148 -10.35 15.03 32.45
C LEU A 148 -9.75 15.91 31.34
N MET A 149 -9.50 17.19 31.60
CA MET A 149 -8.89 18.11 30.64
C MET A 149 -7.46 17.67 30.29
N GLN A 150 -6.67 17.28 31.27
CA GLN A 150 -5.31 16.78 31.01
C GLN A 150 -5.28 15.44 30.28
N GLN A 151 -6.31 14.61 30.44
CA GLN A 151 -6.46 13.38 29.67
C GLN A 151 -6.70 13.65 28.18
N LYS A 152 -7.45 14.71 27.85
CA LYS A 152 -7.76 15.10 26.46
C LYS A 152 -6.62 15.90 25.79
N MET A 153 -5.91 16.75 26.52
CA MET A 153 -4.85 17.61 25.98
C MET A 153 -3.51 16.89 25.74
N GLY A 154 -3.33 15.70 26.26
CA GLY A 154 -2.08 14.92 26.12
C GLY A 154 -2.12 13.80 25.09
N LYS A 155 -3.11 13.75 24.19
CA LYS A 155 -3.13 12.78 23.09
C LYS A 155 -2.23 13.29 21.98
N ASP A 156 -1.03 12.77 21.92
CA ASP A 156 -0.14 12.93 20.78
C ASP A 156 -0.81 12.28 19.55
N ARG A 157 -0.94 13.01 18.45
CA ARG A 157 -1.55 12.54 17.19
C ARG A 157 -0.85 11.26 16.68
N TRP A 158 0.39 11.06 17.05
CA TRP A 158 1.24 9.93 16.69
C TRP A 158 1.32 8.84 17.75
N ASN A 159 0.68 9.03 18.90
CA ASN A 159 0.63 8.00 19.93
C ASN A 159 -0.46 6.99 19.56
N VAL A 160 -0.05 5.81 19.16
CA VAL A 160 -0.92 4.67 18.83
C VAL A 160 -1.47 4.04 20.12
N GLU A 161 -2.18 4.85 20.92
CA GLU A 161 -3.08 4.28 21.92
C GLU A 161 -4.12 3.49 21.14
N GLU A 162 -4.27 2.20 21.46
CA GLU A 162 -5.19 1.27 20.77
C GLU A 162 -4.77 0.87 19.33
N GLU A 163 -3.47 1.04 18.96
CA GLU A 163 -2.93 0.61 17.67
C GLU A 163 -3.66 1.22 16.46
N SER A 164 -4.13 2.45 16.57
CA SER A 164 -4.82 3.18 15.50
C SER A 164 -4.22 4.56 15.28
N PHE A 165 -4.18 5.00 14.02
CA PHE A 165 -3.68 6.32 13.62
C PHE A 165 -4.65 6.98 12.64
N ASP A 166 -4.58 8.31 12.51
CA ASP A 166 -5.42 9.04 11.56
C ASP A 166 -4.93 8.80 10.14
N GLN A 167 -5.87 8.57 9.21
CA GLN A 167 -5.59 8.20 7.83
C GLN A 167 -6.40 9.08 6.88
N ASN A 168 -6.09 9.00 5.60
CA ASN A 168 -6.76 9.82 4.59
C ASN A 168 -8.25 9.48 4.44
N LYS A 169 -9.09 10.51 4.50
CA LYS A 169 -10.55 10.41 4.36
C LYS A 169 -11.04 10.98 3.02
N GLU A 170 -10.21 11.77 2.36
CA GLU A 170 -10.60 12.52 1.18
C GLU A 170 -10.40 11.70 -0.09
N LEU A 171 -11.34 11.80 -1.01
CA LEU A 171 -11.24 11.26 -2.34
C LEU A 171 -10.48 12.24 -3.24
N VAL A 172 -9.31 11.84 -3.74
CA VAL A 172 -8.55 12.60 -4.73
C VAL A 172 -8.71 11.92 -6.09
N ASN A 173 -9.75 12.30 -6.82
CA ASN A 173 -10.03 11.73 -8.14
C ASN A 173 -9.46 12.61 -9.25
N THR A 174 -8.43 12.10 -9.92
CA THR A 174 -7.82 12.72 -11.11
C THR A 174 -8.04 11.84 -12.33
N ASP A 175 -7.69 12.34 -13.51
CA ASP A 175 -7.80 11.57 -14.78
C ASP A 175 -6.96 10.27 -14.77
N THR A 176 -6.02 10.14 -13.85
CA THR A 176 -5.10 9.00 -13.79
C THR A 176 -5.09 8.26 -12.46
N SER A 177 -5.62 8.84 -11.37
CA SER A 177 -5.62 8.22 -10.05
C SER A 177 -6.42 6.91 -9.99
N ILE A 178 -6.00 6.01 -9.12
CA ILE A 178 -6.79 4.84 -8.72
C ILE A 178 -7.26 5.07 -7.29
N ASN A 179 -8.56 5.00 -7.06
CA ASN A 179 -9.16 5.33 -5.79
C ASN A 179 -9.89 4.10 -5.22
N ILE A 180 -9.39 3.57 -4.11
CA ILE A 180 -9.95 2.38 -3.48
C ILE A 180 -10.61 2.78 -2.16
N PRO A 181 -11.93 2.63 -2.01
CA PRO A 181 -12.61 2.91 -0.76
C PRO A 181 -12.24 1.89 0.30
N TYR A 182 -12.00 2.35 1.52
CA TYR A 182 -11.70 1.50 2.65
C TYR A 182 -12.26 2.07 3.95
N VAL A 183 -12.31 1.23 4.97
CA VAL A 183 -12.78 1.57 6.31
C VAL A 183 -11.64 1.36 7.29
N PHE A 184 -11.39 2.35 8.14
CA PHE A 184 -10.37 2.28 9.18
C PHE A 184 -10.88 2.74 10.53
N ARG A 185 -10.21 2.30 11.59
CA ARG A 185 -10.53 2.66 12.97
C ARG A 185 -9.51 3.67 13.49
N TYR A 186 -10.02 4.75 14.10
CA TYR A 186 -9.19 5.73 14.77
C TYR A 186 -9.95 6.33 15.97
N ASN A 187 -9.28 6.44 17.14
CA ASN A 187 -9.88 6.94 18.38
C ASN A 187 -11.22 6.25 18.71
N ASN A 188 -11.27 4.93 18.66
CA ASN A 188 -12.49 4.12 18.89
C ASN A 188 -13.68 4.40 17.95
N LYS A 189 -13.48 5.15 16.88
CA LYS A 189 -14.48 5.43 15.85
C LYS A 189 -14.05 4.82 14.53
N THR A 190 -15.04 4.41 13.75
CA THR A 190 -14.84 3.91 12.39
C THR A 190 -15.04 5.04 11.41
N TYR A 191 -14.13 5.17 10.45
CA TYR A 191 -14.15 6.18 9.40
C TYR A 191 -14.08 5.52 8.03
N ASN A 192 -14.77 6.09 7.06
CA ASN A 192 -14.57 5.82 5.67
C ASN A 192 -13.41 6.66 5.13
N GLY A 193 -12.61 6.09 4.23
CA GLY A 193 -11.50 6.77 3.60
C GLY A 193 -11.24 6.24 2.20
N TYR A 194 -10.25 6.81 1.54
CA TYR A 194 -9.84 6.43 0.19
C TYR A 194 -8.33 6.23 0.13
N ILE A 195 -7.92 5.11 -0.45
CA ILE A 195 -6.53 4.88 -0.84
C ILE A 195 -6.39 5.51 -2.23
N ASN A 196 -5.74 6.66 -2.32
CA ASN A 196 -5.54 7.40 -3.56
C ASN A 196 -4.15 7.04 -4.12
N ILE A 197 -4.11 6.21 -5.15
CA ILE A 197 -2.90 5.71 -5.77
C ILE A 197 -2.58 6.55 -7.01
N ASP A 198 -1.35 7.09 -7.07
CA ASP A 198 -0.75 7.54 -8.32
C ASP A 198 -0.11 6.31 -9.00
N PRO A 199 -0.72 5.75 -10.09
CA PRO A 199 -0.27 4.49 -10.66
C PRO A 199 1.10 4.59 -11.34
N PHE A 200 1.53 5.79 -11.73
CA PHE A 200 2.83 6.00 -12.39
C PHE A 200 4.03 5.90 -11.45
N ARG A 201 3.79 5.82 -10.14
CA ARG A 201 4.86 5.60 -9.14
C ARG A 201 5.16 4.13 -8.88
N GLY A 202 4.57 3.24 -9.66
CA GLY A 202 4.63 1.81 -9.42
C GLY A 202 3.81 1.38 -8.19
N THR A 203 3.16 0.24 -8.28
CA THR A 203 2.34 -0.33 -7.20
C THR A 203 2.73 -1.78 -6.98
N MET A 204 3.11 -2.13 -5.76
CA MET A 204 3.38 -3.50 -5.34
C MET A 204 2.28 -3.97 -4.39
N VAL A 205 1.69 -5.11 -4.70
CA VAL A 205 0.59 -5.70 -3.92
C VAL A 205 1.02 -7.05 -3.39
N ILE A 206 1.19 -7.15 -2.07
CA ILE A 206 1.69 -8.35 -1.39
C ILE A 206 0.55 -9.05 -0.66
N GLY A 207 0.57 -10.36 -0.60
CA GLY A 207 -0.33 -11.12 0.25
C GLY A 207 -0.50 -12.56 -0.15
N VAL A 208 -0.64 -13.42 0.85
CA VAL A 208 -0.89 -14.85 0.64
C VAL A 208 -2.21 -15.10 -0.12
N PRO A 209 -2.39 -16.27 -0.72
CA PRO A 209 -3.66 -16.63 -1.35
C PRO A 209 -4.85 -16.44 -0.40
N GLY A 210 -5.92 -15.80 -0.90
CA GLY A 210 -7.10 -15.48 -0.10
C GLY A 210 -7.00 -14.24 0.79
N SER A 211 -5.89 -13.50 0.77
CA SER A 211 -5.75 -12.23 1.51
C SER A 211 -6.61 -11.08 0.95
N GLY A 212 -7.11 -11.22 -0.27
CA GLY A 212 -7.90 -10.20 -0.97
C GLY A 212 -7.07 -9.30 -1.90
N LYS A 213 -5.82 -9.65 -2.22
CA LYS A 213 -4.90 -8.92 -3.11
C LYS A 213 -5.55 -8.55 -4.46
N SER A 214 -5.94 -9.55 -5.23
CA SER A 214 -6.51 -9.34 -6.57
C SER A 214 -7.84 -8.60 -6.47
N PHE A 215 -8.73 -9.04 -5.61
CA PHE A 215 -10.05 -8.46 -5.42
C PHE A 215 -10.00 -7.01 -4.90
N GLY A 216 -9.13 -6.72 -3.91
CA GLY A 216 -9.08 -5.43 -3.21
C GLY A 216 -8.30 -4.34 -3.96
N VAL A 217 -7.32 -4.72 -4.79
CA VAL A 217 -6.41 -3.75 -5.41
C VAL A 217 -6.29 -3.94 -6.93
N ILE A 218 -5.99 -5.15 -7.40
CA ILE A 218 -5.69 -5.38 -8.81
C ILE A 218 -6.95 -5.20 -9.68
N ASN A 219 -8.06 -5.83 -9.30
CA ASN A 219 -9.32 -5.71 -10.03
C ASN A 219 -9.85 -4.27 -10.07
N PRO A 220 -9.91 -3.52 -8.94
CA PRO A 220 -10.23 -2.08 -8.97
C PRO A 220 -9.29 -1.26 -9.84
N SER A 221 -8.00 -1.61 -9.90
CA SER A 221 -7.03 -0.94 -10.77
C SER A 221 -7.37 -1.14 -12.24
N ILE A 222 -7.65 -2.38 -12.67
CA ILE A 222 -8.04 -2.69 -14.05
C ILE A 222 -9.31 -1.92 -14.43
N ARG A 223 -10.35 -1.97 -13.58
CA ARG A 223 -11.63 -1.27 -13.81
C ARG A 223 -11.44 0.22 -14.04
N GLN A 224 -10.72 0.87 -13.13
CA GLN A 224 -10.54 2.32 -13.17
C GLN A 224 -9.59 2.76 -14.28
N MET A 225 -8.51 2.03 -14.54
CA MET A 225 -7.59 2.35 -15.62
C MET A 225 -8.27 2.27 -16.99
N ILE A 226 -9.05 1.22 -17.27
CA ILE A 226 -9.82 1.10 -18.52
C ILE A 226 -10.85 2.22 -18.62
N ALA A 227 -11.59 2.52 -17.54
CA ALA A 227 -12.55 3.61 -17.54
C ALA A 227 -11.91 4.98 -17.82
N LYS A 228 -10.66 5.17 -17.41
CA LYS A 228 -9.86 6.39 -17.64
C LYS A 228 -9.05 6.36 -18.95
N GLY A 229 -9.22 5.35 -19.80
CA GLY A 229 -8.61 5.29 -21.11
C GLY A 229 -7.13 4.90 -21.13
N PHE A 230 -6.68 4.11 -20.16
CA PHE A 230 -5.34 3.53 -20.22
C PHE A 230 -5.26 2.40 -21.26
N CYS A 231 -4.14 2.30 -21.93
CA CYS A 231 -3.72 1.12 -22.67
C CYS A 231 -3.06 0.14 -21.70
N LEU A 232 -3.50 -1.11 -21.66
CA LEU A 232 -3.03 -2.06 -20.65
C LEU A 232 -2.45 -3.32 -21.28
N CYS A 233 -1.33 -3.79 -20.72
CA CYS A 233 -0.84 -5.15 -20.89
C CYS A 233 -1.05 -5.90 -19.58
N ILE A 234 -1.93 -6.89 -19.59
CA ILE A 234 -2.32 -7.64 -18.39
C ILE A 234 -1.81 -9.08 -18.51
N TYR A 235 -0.93 -9.47 -17.60
CA TYR A 235 -0.55 -10.86 -17.45
C TYR A 235 -1.52 -11.54 -16.48
N ASP A 236 -2.43 -12.31 -17.05
CA ASP A 236 -3.45 -13.07 -16.34
C ASP A 236 -2.96 -14.49 -16.07
N PHE A 237 -2.41 -14.69 -14.86
CA PHE A 237 -1.82 -15.97 -14.45
C PHE A 237 -2.84 -17.11 -14.34
N LYS A 238 -4.10 -16.77 -14.10
CA LYS A 238 -5.23 -17.70 -14.00
C LYS A 238 -6.31 -17.32 -15.00
N PHE A 239 -5.94 -17.30 -16.26
CA PHE A 239 -6.90 -16.97 -17.32
C PHE A 239 -8.20 -17.81 -17.19
N PRO A 240 -9.41 -17.20 -17.24
CA PRO A 240 -9.66 -15.81 -17.69
C PRO A 240 -10.00 -14.81 -16.56
N ASP A 241 -9.53 -14.98 -15.34
CA ASP A 241 -9.96 -14.20 -14.18
C ASP A 241 -9.83 -12.67 -14.38
N LEU A 242 -8.65 -12.16 -14.76
CA LEU A 242 -8.44 -10.73 -15.01
C LEU A 242 -8.92 -10.33 -16.40
N ALA A 243 -8.83 -11.22 -17.36
CA ALA A 243 -9.25 -10.99 -18.74
C ALA A 243 -10.74 -10.69 -18.86
N GLN A 244 -11.60 -11.40 -18.12
CA GLN A 244 -13.05 -11.16 -18.11
C GLN A 244 -13.39 -9.78 -17.57
N ILE A 245 -12.76 -9.34 -16.49
CA ILE A 245 -12.91 -8.00 -15.93
C ILE A 245 -12.51 -6.95 -16.97
N ALA A 246 -11.32 -7.13 -17.55
CA ALA A 246 -10.81 -6.20 -18.56
C ALA A 246 -11.71 -6.14 -19.80
N TYR A 247 -12.19 -7.28 -20.28
CA TYR A 247 -13.05 -7.35 -21.45
C TYR A 247 -14.43 -6.71 -21.22
N TYR A 248 -15.03 -6.97 -20.05
CA TYR A 248 -16.29 -6.34 -19.65
C TYR A 248 -16.18 -4.81 -19.63
N HIS A 249 -15.15 -4.28 -18.94
CA HIS A 249 -14.95 -2.84 -18.82
C HIS A 249 -14.52 -2.19 -20.16
N TYR A 250 -13.79 -2.91 -21.00
CA TYR A 250 -13.52 -2.48 -22.38
C TYR A 250 -14.82 -2.31 -23.18
N LEU A 251 -15.72 -3.30 -23.16
CA LEU A 251 -17.00 -3.23 -23.86
C LEU A 251 -17.91 -2.13 -23.27
N LEU A 252 -17.93 -1.99 -21.96
CA LEU A 252 -18.67 -0.94 -21.27
C LEU A 252 -18.17 0.46 -21.65
N LYS A 253 -16.86 0.67 -21.72
CA LYS A 253 -16.26 1.94 -22.16
C LYS A 253 -16.59 2.20 -23.61
N LYS A 254 -16.44 1.22 -24.48
CA LYS A 254 -16.74 1.30 -25.90
C LYS A 254 -18.21 1.62 -26.19
N SER A 255 -19.13 1.11 -25.38
CA SER A 255 -20.57 1.40 -25.53
C SER A 255 -20.95 2.83 -25.11
N LYS A 256 -20.20 3.42 -24.16
CA LYS A 256 -20.45 4.76 -23.63
C LYS A 256 -19.73 5.88 -24.37
N ASP A 257 -18.64 5.56 -25.04
CA ASP A 257 -17.73 6.53 -25.66
C ASP A 257 -17.48 6.12 -27.12
N SER A 258 -18.15 6.76 -28.03
CA SER A 258 -18.02 6.50 -29.48
C SER A 258 -16.62 6.84 -30.03
N GLY A 259 -15.85 7.68 -29.34
CA GLY A 259 -14.47 8.01 -29.68
C GLY A 259 -13.45 6.98 -29.16
N TYR A 260 -13.87 6.00 -28.36
CA TYR A 260 -13.00 4.98 -27.82
C TYR A 260 -12.65 3.91 -28.86
N ASN A 261 -11.58 4.16 -29.61
CA ASN A 261 -11.12 3.31 -30.72
C ASN A 261 -10.03 2.30 -30.30
N TYR A 262 -10.15 1.75 -29.11
CA TYR A 262 -9.21 0.73 -28.65
C TYR A 262 -9.55 -0.64 -29.23
N SER A 263 -8.51 -1.45 -29.45
CA SER A 263 -8.66 -2.87 -29.75
C SER A 263 -8.43 -3.72 -28.49
N PHE A 264 -9.13 -4.84 -28.41
CA PHE A 264 -8.91 -5.84 -27.36
C PHE A 264 -8.22 -7.06 -27.95
N GLN A 265 -7.11 -7.49 -27.36
CA GLN A 265 -6.24 -8.50 -27.92
C GLN A 265 -5.87 -9.51 -26.84
N VAL A 266 -6.02 -10.79 -27.15
CA VAL A 266 -5.63 -11.89 -26.26
C VAL A 266 -4.55 -12.70 -26.94
N ILE A 267 -3.50 -13.03 -26.19
CA ILE A 267 -2.46 -13.97 -26.58
C ILE A 267 -2.56 -15.17 -25.63
N ASN A 268 -2.94 -16.31 -26.19
CA ASN A 268 -3.17 -17.54 -25.45
C ASN A 268 -2.48 -18.71 -26.14
N LEU A 269 -1.53 -19.34 -25.47
CA LEU A 269 -0.76 -20.46 -25.99
C LEU A 269 -1.43 -21.81 -25.75
N ASP A 270 -2.38 -21.87 -24.84
CA ASP A 270 -3.10 -23.09 -24.48
C ASP A 270 -4.40 -23.24 -25.30
N GLU A 271 -5.11 -22.12 -25.52
CA GLU A 271 -6.33 -22.05 -26.32
C GLU A 271 -6.11 -21.16 -27.55
N VAL A 272 -5.44 -21.67 -28.58
CA VAL A 272 -5.03 -20.87 -29.77
C VAL A 272 -6.20 -20.28 -30.54
N GLU A 273 -7.41 -20.80 -30.44
CA GLU A 273 -8.65 -20.22 -31.00
C GLU A 273 -8.98 -18.87 -30.35
N LYS A 274 -8.63 -18.67 -29.08
CA LYS A 274 -8.78 -17.42 -28.33
C LYS A 274 -7.57 -16.50 -28.43
N SER A 275 -6.57 -16.89 -29.24
CA SER A 275 -5.32 -16.14 -29.39
C SER A 275 -5.27 -15.39 -30.71
N LYS A 276 -4.82 -14.14 -30.67
CA LYS A 276 -4.23 -13.50 -31.86
C LYS A 276 -2.79 -13.93 -32.02
N ARG A 277 -2.28 -13.81 -33.23
CA ARG A 277 -0.89 -14.12 -33.57
C ARG A 277 -0.01 -12.90 -33.34
N VAL A 278 1.17 -13.08 -32.75
CA VAL A 278 2.04 -12.01 -32.29
C VAL A 278 3.49 -12.30 -32.65
N ASN A 279 4.22 -11.26 -33.05
CA ASN A 279 5.63 -11.43 -33.39
C ASN A 279 6.53 -10.38 -32.72
N PRO A 280 7.07 -10.65 -31.51
CA PRO A 280 8.00 -9.74 -30.84
C PRO A 280 9.40 -9.71 -31.48
N PHE A 281 9.69 -10.64 -32.40
CA PHE A 281 10.95 -10.75 -33.14
C PHE A 281 10.90 -10.10 -34.54
N HIS A 282 9.76 -9.51 -34.89
CA HIS A 282 9.59 -8.89 -36.20
C HIS A 282 10.67 -7.82 -36.47
N LYS A 283 11.15 -7.73 -37.72
CA LYS A 283 12.19 -6.78 -38.14
C LYS A 283 11.95 -5.33 -37.72
N LYS A 284 10.66 -4.90 -37.62
CA LYS A 284 10.31 -3.55 -37.14
C LYS A 284 10.80 -3.26 -35.73
N TYR A 285 11.00 -4.29 -34.93
CA TYR A 285 11.49 -4.22 -33.55
C TYR A 285 12.96 -4.62 -33.39
N ILE A 286 13.56 -5.22 -34.44
CA ILE A 286 14.95 -5.69 -34.47
C ILE A 286 15.69 -4.99 -35.61
N GLN A 287 15.96 -3.70 -35.42
CA GLN A 287 16.64 -2.89 -36.43
C GLN A 287 18.17 -2.83 -36.23
N THR A 288 18.63 -3.09 -35.00
CA THR A 288 20.03 -3.03 -34.62
C THR A 288 20.47 -4.34 -33.94
N LEU A 289 21.78 -4.58 -33.97
CA LEU A 289 22.38 -5.71 -33.25
C LEU A 289 22.13 -5.64 -31.74
N ALA A 290 22.10 -4.40 -31.19
CA ALA A 290 21.81 -4.19 -29.77
C ALA A 290 20.37 -4.63 -29.39
N GLU A 291 19.39 -4.43 -30.27
CA GLU A 291 18.01 -4.87 -30.05
C GLU A 291 17.84 -6.39 -30.15
N ALA A 292 18.63 -7.04 -31.02
CA ALA A 292 18.70 -8.48 -31.08
C ALA A 292 19.35 -9.06 -29.80
N GLN A 293 20.42 -8.43 -29.33
CA GLN A 293 21.10 -8.82 -28.09
C GLN A 293 20.21 -8.65 -26.86
N GLU A 294 19.50 -7.55 -26.74
CA GLU A 294 18.57 -7.33 -25.64
C GLU A 294 17.43 -8.38 -25.62
N MET A 295 16.90 -8.72 -26.80
CA MET A 295 15.88 -9.77 -26.91
C MET A 295 16.43 -11.13 -26.49
N ALA A 296 17.65 -11.46 -26.92
CA ALA A 296 18.34 -12.69 -26.53
C ALA A 296 18.62 -12.73 -25.02
N GLU A 297 19.14 -11.65 -24.43
CA GLU A 297 19.34 -11.53 -22.98
C GLU A 297 18.03 -11.75 -22.20
N SER A 298 16.96 -11.11 -22.64
CA SER A 298 15.64 -11.27 -22.04
C SER A 298 15.16 -12.71 -22.07
N MET A 299 15.31 -13.38 -23.22
CA MET A 299 14.87 -14.76 -23.40
C MET A 299 15.72 -15.76 -22.61
N VAL A 300 17.05 -15.64 -22.70
CA VAL A 300 17.97 -16.51 -21.94
C VAL A 300 17.75 -16.36 -20.44
N SER A 301 17.61 -15.12 -19.94
CA SER A 301 17.35 -14.87 -18.53
C SER A 301 16.01 -15.45 -18.07
N SER A 302 14.97 -15.38 -18.90
CA SER A 302 13.66 -15.96 -18.56
C SER A 302 13.68 -17.50 -18.53
N LEU A 303 14.49 -18.13 -19.40
CA LEU A 303 14.67 -19.59 -19.44
C LEU A 303 15.52 -20.11 -18.27
N GLN A 304 16.47 -19.32 -17.79
CA GLN A 304 17.31 -19.65 -16.62
C GLN A 304 16.62 -19.36 -15.29
N LYS A 305 15.39 -18.87 -15.29
CA LYS A 305 14.58 -18.56 -14.13
C LYS A 305 14.55 -19.73 -13.13
N GLY A 306 14.92 -19.45 -11.89
CA GLY A 306 14.93 -20.44 -10.80
C GLY A 306 16.12 -21.41 -10.78
N GLY A 307 17.01 -21.39 -11.80
CA GLY A 307 18.14 -22.31 -11.89
C GLY A 307 19.53 -21.67 -11.73
N ALA A 308 19.62 -20.34 -11.69
CA ALA A 308 20.91 -19.67 -11.52
C ALA A 308 21.34 -19.67 -10.04
N SER A 309 21.91 -20.76 -9.60
CA SER A 309 22.86 -20.74 -8.49
C SER A 309 24.00 -19.76 -8.83
N SER A 310 24.60 -19.17 -7.83
CA SER A 310 25.82 -18.37 -7.91
C SER A 310 27.01 -19.20 -8.41
N GLY A 311 26.93 -19.63 -9.68
CA GLY A 311 27.98 -20.39 -10.33
C GLY A 311 29.18 -19.50 -10.66
N GLY A 312 30.37 -20.05 -10.53
CA GLY A 312 31.62 -19.36 -10.81
C GLY A 312 31.75 -18.93 -12.28
N GLY A 313 32.89 -18.38 -12.67
CA GLY A 313 33.16 -17.80 -14.00
C GLY A 313 32.81 -18.66 -15.23
N SER A 314 32.74 -19.97 -15.11
CA SER A 314 32.29 -20.88 -16.19
C SER A 314 30.82 -20.71 -16.55
N GLU A 315 29.93 -20.53 -15.59
CA GLU A 315 28.49 -20.33 -15.84
C GLU A 315 28.20 -19.00 -16.55
N ALA A 316 28.90 -17.94 -16.15
CA ALA A 316 28.83 -16.64 -16.83
C ALA A 316 29.28 -16.75 -18.29
N PHE A 317 30.32 -17.53 -18.56
CA PHE A 317 30.80 -17.77 -19.92
C PHE A 317 29.74 -18.50 -20.78
N PHE A 318 29.13 -19.56 -20.29
CA PHE A 318 28.08 -20.28 -21.02
C PHE A 318 26.85 -19.43 -21.26
N THR A 319 26.44 -18.64 -20.29
CA THR A 319 25.31 -17.69 -20.43
C THR A 319 25.61 -16.63 -21.50
N GLN A 320 26.83 -16.05 -21.51
CA GLN A 320 27.21 -15.06 -22.52
C GLN A 320 27.31 -15.68 -23.90
N SER A 321 27.83 -16.90 -24.02
CA SER A 321 27.88 -17.67 -25.28
C SER A 321 26.48 -17.93 -25.82
N ALA A 322 25.55 -18.33 -24.96
CA ALA A 322 24.15 -18.54 -25.32
C ALA A 322 23.49 -17.23 -25.82
N ILE A 323 23.73 -16.10 -25.16
CA ILE A 323 23.22 -14.78 -25.57
C ILE A 323 23.80 -14.39 -26.94
N ASN A 324 25.11 -14.49 -27.14
CA ASN A 324 25.76 -14.14 -28.40
C ASN A 324 25.23 -14.97 -29.56
N PHE A 325 25.09 -16.28 -29.34
CA PHE A 325 24.58 -17.19 -30.35
C PHE A 325 23.10 -16.89 -30.70
N LEU A 326 22.24 -16.76 -29.71
CA LEU A 326 20.83 -16.44 -29.95
C LEU A 326 20.67 -15.05 -30.60
N SER A 327 21.46 -14.06 -30.19
CA SER A 327 21.48 -12.72 -30.81
C SER A 327 21.82 -12.78 -32.28
N SER A 328 22.81 -13.62 -32.64
CA SER A 328 23.22 -13.83 -34.02
C SER A 328 22.09 -14.45 -34.85
N CYS A 329 21.39 -15.44 -34.31
CA CYS A 329 20.24 -16.04 -34.98
C CYS A 329 19.10 -15.02 -35.18
N ILE A 330 18.75 -14.27 -34.12
CA ILE A 330 17.68 -13.25 -34.17
C ILE A 330 18.01 -12.17 -35.22
N TYR A 331 19.23 -11.66 -35.18
CA TYR A 331 19.65 -10.62 -36.14
C TYR A 331 19.75 -11.13 -37.58
N PHE A 332 20.25 -12.33 -37.80
CA PHE A 332 20.28 -12.97 -39.12
C PHE A 332 18.89 -13.02 -39.75
N PHE A 333 17.88 -13.55 -39.02
CA PHE A 333 16.51 -13.61 -39.52
C PHE A 333 15.86 -12.24 -39.71
N ALA A 334 16.22 -11.25 -38.90
CA ALA A 334 15.74 -9.89 -39.07
C ALA A 334 16.27 -9.20 -40.34
N ARG A 335 17.42 -9.64 -40.86
CA ARG A 335 18.04 -9.09 -42.09
C ARG A 335 17.80 -9.95 -43.31
N PHE A 336 17.76 -11.26 -43.16
CA PHE A 336 17.58 -12.19 -44.27
C PHE A 336 16.25 -11.95 -45.01
N GLU A 337 16.29 -11.86 -46.33
CA GLU A 337 15.16 -11.53 -47.19
C GLU A 337 14.29 -10.37 -46.65
N ASN A 338 14.92 -9.30 -46.21
CA ASN A 338 14.26 -8.16 -45.63
C ASN A 338 13.36 -8.53 -44.42
N GLY A 339 13.74 -9.53 -43.63
CA GLY A 339 13.05 -9.95 -42.40
C GLY A 339 11.75 -10.72 -42.63
N LYS A 340 11.58 -11.35 -43.77
CA LYS A 340 10.41 -12.16 -44.11
C LYS A 340 10.19 -13.32 -43.13
N TYR A 341 11.25 -13.87 -42.62
CA TYR A 341 11.26 -14.98 -41.68
C TYR A 341 11.69 -14.59 -40.26
N SER A 342 11.59 -13.31 -39.96
CA SER A 342 11.97 -12.75 -38.65
C SER A 342 10.89 -13.03 -37.62
N ASP A 343 10.78 -14.26 -37.17
CA ASP A 343 9.89 -14.72 -36.10
C ASP A 343 10.53 -15.85 -35.26
N LEU A 344 9.99 -16.09 -34.09
CA LEU A 344 10.50 -17.10 -33.18
C LEU A 344 10.44 -18.52 -33.74
N PRO A 345 9.36 -18.98 -34.39
CA PRO A 345 9.31 -20.32 -35.00
C PRO A 345 10.42 -20.64 -36.00
N HIS A 346 10.78 -19.68 -36.86
CA HIS A 346 11.89 -19.86 -37.80
C HIS A 346 13.23 -19.94 -37.06
N ILE A 347 13.45 -19.10 -36.05
CA ILE A 347 14.66 -19.14 -35.20
C ILE A 347 14.75 -20.48 -34.50
N LEU A 348 13.68 -20.97 -33.86
CA LEU A 348 13.66 -22.27 -33.16
C LEU A 348 13.91 -23.44 -34.14
N SER A 349 13.26 -23.42 -35.30
CA SER A 349 13.46 -24.45 -36.33
C SER A 349 14.90 -24.45 -36.84
N PHE A 350 15.51 -23.26 -37.05
CA PHE A 350 16.91 -23.12 -37.47
C PHE A 350 17.89 -23.68 -36.41
N MET A 351 17.67 -23.39 -35.17
CA MET A 351 18.50 -23.88 -34.06
C MET A 351 18.45 -25.40 -33.89
N ASN A 352 17.45 -26.09 -34.44
CA ASN A 352 17.37 -27.56 -34.45
C ASN A 352 18.17 -28.22 -35.58
N ARG A 353 18.80 -27.43 -36.47
CA ARG A 353 19.67 -27.93 -37.51
C ARG A 353 21.03 -28.38 -36.96
N SER A 354 21.85 -29.06 -37.79
CA SER A 354 23.21 -29.42 -37.43
C SER A 354 24.11 -28.20 -37.20
N TYR A 355 25.12 -28.33 -36.35
CA TYR A 355 26.04 -27.20 -36.08
C TYR A 355 26.73 -26.71 -37.34
N LYS A 356 27.08 -27.63 -38.27
CA LYS A 356 27.66 -27.27 -39.56
C LYS A 356 26.72 -26.35 -40.34
N GLU A 357 25.45 -26.74 -40.53
CA GLU A 357 24.46 -25.95 -41.26
C GLU A 357 24.23 -24.57 -40.62
N ILE A 358 24.12 -24.55 -39.26
CA ILE A 358 23.89 -23.30 -38.52
C ILE A 358 25.06 -22.33 -38.70
N PHE A 359 26.29 -22.79 -38.46
CA PHE A 359 27.45 -21.91 -38.47
C PHE A 359 27.88 -21.53 -39.89
N ASP A 360 27.75 -22.41 -40.89
CA ASP A 360 27.95 -22.06 -42.31
C ASP A 360 27.04 -20.91 -42.71
N THR A 361 25.76 -21.01 -42.34
CA THR A 361 24.76 -19.98 -42.62
C THR A 361 25.07 -18.64 -41.89
N LEU A 362 25.41 -18.70 -40.61
CA LEU A 362 25.65 -17.48 -39.80
C LEU A 362 26.98 -16.80 -40.20
N PHE A 363 28.07 -17.53 -40.45
CA PHE A 363 29.35 -16.95 -40.85
C PHE A 363 29.33 -16.32 -42.25
N ALA A 364 28.30 -16.59 -43.04
CA ALA A 364 28.10 -15.89 -44.32
C ALA A 364 27.71 -14.40 -44.12
N ASN A 365 27.36 -13.97 -42.92
CA ASN A 365 26.96 -12.60 -42.59
C ASN A 365 28.04 -11.88 -41.77
N GLU A 366 28.70 -10.89 -42.37
CA GLU A 366 29.79 -10.13 -41.73
C GLU A 366 29.33 -9.31 -40.52
N GLU A 367 28.08 -8.80 -40.48
CA GLU A 367 27.57 -7.93 -39.41
C GLU A 367 27.52 -8.64 -38.05
N ILE A 368 27.35 -9.96 -38.02
CA ILE A 368 27.30 -10.77 -36.79
C ILE A 368 28.62 -11.46 -36.43
N PHE A 369 29.67 -11.28 -37.23
CA PHE A 369 30.95 -11.96 -37.06
C PHE A 369 31.56 -11.77 -35.65
N SER A 370 31.43 -10.55 -35.10
CA SER A 370 31.94 -10.24 -33.77
C SER A 370 31.28 -11.08 -32.66
N LEU A 371 29.97 -11.34 -32.75
CA LEU A 371 29.24 -12.18 -31.80
C LEU A 371 29.59 -13.67 -31.95
N LEU A 372 29.96 -14.09 -33.15
CA LEU A 372 30.32 -15.46 -33.46
C LEU A 372 31.81 -15.77 -33.21
N SER A 373 32.62 -14.74 -32.96
CA SER A 373 34.06 -14.87 -32.69
C SER A 373 34.41 -15.96 -31.64
N PRO A 374 33.69 -16.08 -30.50
CA PRO A 374 33.98 -17.13 -29.51
C PRO A 374 33.81 -18.55 -30.02
N PHE A 375 33.03 -18.73 -31.08
CA PHE A 375 32.74 -20.03 -31.67
C PHE A 375 33.67 -20.40 -32.87
N LYS A 376 34.36 -19.37 -33.41
CA LYS A 376 35.13 -19.48 -34.65
C LYS A 376 36.18 -20.58 -34.60
N THR A 377 37.00 -20.64 -33.57
CA THR A 377 38.07 -21.64 -33.44
C THR A 377 37.52 -23.06 -33.36
N ALA A 378 36.44 -23.26 -32.59
CA ALA A 378 35.82 -24.58 -32.48
C ALA A 378 35.18 -25.01 -33.80
N TYR A 379 34.56 -24.06 -34.51
CA TYR A 379 33.97 -24.31 -35.81
C TYR A 379 35.05 -24.66 -36.88
N ASP A 380 36.10 -23.84 -37.00
CA ASP A 380 37.19 -24.07 -37.97
C ASP A 380 37.90 -25.41 -37.75
N ASN A 381 38.06 -25.81 -36.48
CA ASN A 381 38.63 -27.10 -36.11
C ASN A 381 37.63 -28.26 -36.16
N ARG A 382 36.37 -28.02 -36.55
CA ARG A 382 35.28 -29.02 -36.54
C ARG A 382 35.06 -29.65 -35.16
N ALA A 383 35.38 -28.94 -34.09
CA ALA A 383 35.22 -29.39 -32.71
C ALA A 383 33.76 -29.19 -32.24
N PHE A 384 32.85 -29.97 -32.84
CA PHE A 384 31.38 -29.80 -32.57
C PHE A 384 31.01 -30.13 -31.13
N ASP A 385 31.74 -31.03 -30.45
CA ASP A 385 31.55 -31.31 -29.01
C ASP A 385 31.81 -30.06 -28.15
N GLN A 386 32.75 -29.20 -28.55
CA GLN A 386 33.00 -27.93 -27.86
C GLN A 386 31.88 -26.94 -28.11
N LEU A 387 31.32 -26.87 -29.31
CA LEU A 387 30.15 -26.07 -29.63
C LEU A 387 28.92 -26.55 -28.85
N GLU A 388 28.73 -27.89 -28.78
CA GLU A 388 27.65 -28.47 -27.94
C GLU A 388 27.81 -28.06 -26.48
N GLY A 389 29.00 -28.10 -25.91
CA GLY A 389 29.27 -27.65 -24.55
C GLY A 389 28.91 -26.17 -24.32
N GLN A 390 29.09 -25.30 -25.35
CA GLN A 390 28.83 -23.86 -25.22
C GLN A 390 27.36 -23.50 -25.39
N ILE A 391 26.62 -24.15 -26.27
CA ILE A 391 25.25 -23.75 -26.63
C ILE A 391 24.20 -24.86 -26.48
N GLY A 392 24.59 -26.07 -26.16
CA GLY A 392 23.69 -27.23 -26.05
C GLY A 392 22.62 -27.01 -24.99
N THR A 393 22.98 -26.45 -23.85
CA THR A 393 22.02 -26.10 -22.78
C THR A 393 20.93 -25.13 -23.29
N LEU A 394 21.31 -24.11 -24.06
CA LEU A 394 20.36 -23.19 -24.68
C LEU A 394 19.43 -23.94 -25.65
N LYS A 395 19.96 -24.82 -26.50
CA LYS A 395 19.16 -25.62 -27.45
C LYS A 395 18.13 -26.48 -26.70
N ILE A 396 18.50 -27.09 -25.59
CA ILE A 396 17.62 -27.90 -24.75
C ILE A 396 16.49 -27.03 -24.19
N PHE A 397 16.79 -25.84 -23.65
CA PHE A 397 15.76 -24.96 -23.14
C PHE A 397 14.81 -24.44 -24.23
N LEU A 398 15.34 -24.03 -25.36
CA LEU A 398 14.55 -23.50 -26.48
C LEU A 398 13.74 -24.60 -27.18
N SER A 399 14.22 -25.86 -27.23
CA SER A 399 13.46 -26.97 -27.83
C SER A 399 12.12 -27.22 -27.13
N ARG A 400 12.02 -26.92 -25.82
CA ARG A 400 10.78 -27.03 -25.06
C ARG A 400 9.73 -26.02 -25.53
N LEU A 401 10.14 -24.90 -26.13
CA LEU A 401 9.25 -23.84 -26.65
C LEU A 401 8.74 -24.19 -28.05
N ALA A 402 9.30 -25.16 -28.74
CA ALA A 402 8.99 -25.52 -30.13
C ALA A 402 7.74 -26.42 -30.20
N THR A 403 6.59 -25.92 -29.75
CA THR A 403 5.30 -26.60 -29.85
C THR A 403 4.54 -26.12 -31.11
N LYS A 404 3.58 -26.89 -31.58
CA LYS A 404 2.71 -26.48 -32.70
C LYS A 404 1.88 -25.25 -32.39
N GLU A 405 1.49 -25.08 -31.12
CA GLU A 405 0.75 -23.93 -30.62
C GLU A 405 1.62 -22.67 -30.63
N SER A 406 2.84 -22.75 -30.11
CA SER A 406 3.78 -21.62 -30.13
C SER A 406 4.17 -21.22 -31.56
N PHE A 407 4.35 -22.21 -32.45
CA PHE A 407 4.61 -21.95 -33.87
C PHE A 407 3.44 -21.23 -34.54
N TRP A 408 2.21 -21.58 -34.20
CA TRP A 408 1.04 -20.89 -34.71
C TRP A 408 0.98 -19.44 -34.22
N VAL A 409 1.04 -19.24 -32.90
CA VAL A 409 0.87 -17.92 -32.28
C VAL A 409 1.98 -16.96 -32.66
N PHE A 410 3.24 -17.41 -32.70
CA PHE A 410 4.41 -16.55 -32.95
C PHE A 410 4.79 -16.37 -34.42
N SER A 411 4.11 -17.04 -35.37
CA SER A 411 4.40 -16.92 -36.82
C SER A 411 3.52 -15.92 -37.55
N GLY A 412 2.80 -15.04 -36.84
CA GLY A 412 2.00 -13.97 -37.43
C GLY A 412 2.16 -12.64 -36.72
N ASP A 413 1.86 -11.52 -37.38
CA ASP A 413 2.00 -10.16 -36.84
C ASP A 413 0.65 -9.44 -36.88
N GLU A 414 -0.32 -9.92 -36.08
CA GLU A 414 -1.68 -9.37 -35.99
C GLU A 414 -1.84 -8.40 -34.81
N VAL A 415 -0.83 -8.32 -33.94
CA VAL A 415 -0.82 -7.55 -32.72
C VAL A 415 0.27 -6.49 -32.77
N GLU A 416 -0.13 -5.20 -32.62
CA GLU A 416 0.84 -4.13 -32.42
C GLU A 416 1.28 -4.10 -30.96
N LEU A 417 2.57 -4.30 -30.71
CA LEU A 417 3.13 -4.36 -29.35
C LEU A 417 3.29 -2.99 -28.69
N LYS A 418 3.29 -1.90 -29.48
CA LYS A 418 3.21 -0.53 -28.98
C LYS A 418 1.76 -0.20 -28.63
N ILE A 419 1.21 -0.86 -27.62
CA ILE A 419 -0.21 -0.74 -27.24
C ILE A 419 -0.67 0.70 -26.94
N THR A 420 0.27 1.60 -26.66
CA THR A 420 0.03 3.03 -26.37
C THR A 420 0.09 3.93 -27.60
N ASP A 421 0.13 3.36 -28.79
CA ASP A 421 0.07 4.12 -30.03
C ASP A 421 -1.28 4.83 -30.15
N LYS A 422 -1.25 6.14 -30.44
CA LYS A 422 -2.45 6.97 -30.61
C LYS A 422 -3.34 6.54 -31.76
N GLN A 423 -2.75 5.92 -32.79
CA GLN A 423 -3.51 5.45 -33.98
C GLN A 423 -4.15 4.07 -33.70
N ASN A 424 -3.48 3.21 -32.94
CA ASN A 424 -3.92 1.85 -32.69
C ASN A 424 -3.83 1.48 -31.18
N PRO A 425 -4.52 2.25 -30.31
CA PRO A 425 -4.47 1.95 -28.87
C PRO A 425 -5.12 0.59 -28.57
N SER A 426 -4.56 -0.13 -27.61
CA SER A 426 -5.08 -1.46 -27.30
C SER A 426 -4.96 -1.87 -25.84
N ILE A 427 -5.79 -2.85 -25.47
CA ILE A 427 -5.69 -3.64 -24.26
C ILE A 427 -5.24 -5.03 -24.68
N MET A 428 -4.11 -5.48 -24.15
CA MET A 428 -3.51 -6.77 -24.46
C MET A 428 -3.51 -7.68 -23.22
N ILE A 429 -4.02 -8.88 -23.37
CA ILE A 429 -4.03 -9.91 -22.33
C ILE A 429 -3.00 -10.97 -22.71
N LEU A 430 -2.13 -11.30 -21.78
CA LEU A 430 -1.26 -12.47 -21.82
C LEU A 430 -1.92 -13.55 -20.95
N ALA A 431 -2.57 -14.51 -21.62
CA ALA A 431 -3.41 -15.52 -20.97
C ALA A 431 -2.54 -16.74 -20.61
N SER A 432 -2.28 -16.92 -19.31
CA SER A 432 -1.46 -18.01 -18.79
C SER A 432 -2.30 -19.03 -18.02
N ASP A 433 -1.87 -20.29 -18.07
CA ASP A 433 -2.38 -21.37 -17.23
C ASP A 433 -1.28 -21.82 -16.26
N PRO A 434 -1.56 -21.95 -14.95
CA PRO A 434 -0.60 -22.45 -13.98
C PRO A 434 0.01 -23.83 -14.35
N ALA A 435 -0.73 -24.67 -15.09
CA ALA A 435 -0.27 -26.00 -15.49
C ALA A 435 0.84 -25.96 -16.55
N THR A 436 0.85 -24.94 -17.42
CA THR A 436 1.80 -24.79 -18.54
C THR A 436 2.81 -23.67 -18.33
N GLN A 437 2.71 -22.98 -17.19
CA GLN A 437 3.46 -21.75 -16.88
C GLN A 437 4.99 -21.91 -17.03
N ASP A 438 5.57 -23.03 -16.63
CA ASP A 438 7.03 -23.25 -16.67
C ASP A 438 7.60 -23.22 -18.11
N ILE A 439 6.76 -23.57 -19.09
CA ILE A 439 7.12 -23.52 -20.51
C ILE A 439 6.74 -22.18 -21.12
N ASN A 440 5.51 -21.75 -20.91
CA ASN A 440 4.94 -20.59 -21.58
C ASN A 440 5.44 -19.26 -21.03
N SER A 441 5.94 -19.22 -19.79
CA SER A 441 6.40 -17.96 -19.16
C SER A 441 7.52 -17.26 -19.93
N ALA A 442 8.44 -18.02 -20.54
CA ALA A 442 9.52 -17.43 -21.34
C ALA A 442 8.99 -16.79 -22.65
N LEU A 443 7.97 -17.40 -23.25
CA LEU A 443 7.29 -16.86 -24.44
C LEU A 443 6.54 -15.57 -24.09
N TYR A 444 5.74 -15.57 -23.05
CA TYR A 444 5.05 -14.37 -22.56
C TYR A 444 6.03 -13.27 -22.11
N SER A 445 7.17 -13.65 -21.51
CA SER A 445 8.24 -12.71 -21.15
C SER A 445 8.78 -11.96 -22.38
N SER A 446 8.95 -12.62 -23.53
CA SER A 446 9.44 -12.00 -24.77
C SER A 446 8.46 -10.91 -25.27
N ILE A 447 7.16 -11.17 -25.19
CA ILE A 447 6.11 -10.22 -25.57
C ILE A 447 6.07 -9.05 -24.59
N LEU A 448 6.01 -9.35 -23.29
CA LEU A 448 5.90 -8.33 -22.23
C LEU A 448 7.12 -7.41 -22.20
N ASN A 449 8.32 -7.95 -22.32
CA ASN A 449 9.56 -7.16 -22.35
C ASN A 449 9.58 -6.20 -23.55
N ARG A 450 9.21 -6.68 -24.74
CA ARG A 450 9.12 -5.81 -25.93
C ARG A 450 8.05 -4.74 -25.75
N THR A 451 6.86 -5.11 -25.29
CA THR A 451 5.76 -4.18 -25.04
C THR A 451 6.16 -3.10 -24.03
N LEU A 452 6.72 -3.47 -22.88
CA LEU A 452 7.15 -2.52 -21.86
C LEU A 452 8.22 -1.54 -22.35
N ARG A 453 9.16 -2.00 -23.16
CA ARG A 453 10.15 -1.14 -23.79
C ARG A 453 9.50 -0.10 -24.73
N LEU A 454 8.55 -0.54 -25.54
CA LEU A 454 7.88 0.34 -26.51
C LEU A 454 6.96 1.37 -25.85
N ILE A 455 6.24 0.98 -24.80
CA ILE A 455 5.35 1.91 -24.08
C ILE A 455 6.10 2.86 -23.17
N ASN A 456 7.29 2.48 -22.70
CA ASN A 456 8.12 3.32 -21.81
C ASN A 456 8.90 4.37 -22.62
N SER A 457 8.18 5.13 -23.44
CA SER A 457 8.71 6.22 -24.26
C SER A 457 7.79 7.45 -24.21
N LYS A 458 8.33 8.62 -24.58
CA LYS A 458 7.58 9.89 -24.55
C LYS A 458 6.48 9.95 -25.59
N HIS A 459 5.48 10.82 -25.36
CA HIS A 459 4.38 11.15 -26.28
C HIS A 459 3.37 10.02 -26.52
N ASN A 460 3.39 8.98 -25.73
CA ASN A 460 2.41 7.89 -25.73
C ASN A 460 1.11 8.26 -25.00
N LEU A 461 0.05 7.49 -25.25
CA LEU A 461 -1.12 7.48 -24.36
C LEU A 461 -0.72 6.92 -22.99
N PRO A 462 -1.46 7.24 -21.91
CA PRO A 462 -1.26 6.59 -20.62
C PRO A 462 -1.34 5.07 -20.78
N GLY A 463 -0.31 4.38 -20.34
CA GLY A 463 -0.22 2.93 -20.46
C GLY A 463 0.07 2.27 -19.12
N GLY A 464 -0.07 0.93 -19.09
CA GLY A 464 0.31 0.18 -17.90
C GLY A 464 0.52 -1.30 -18.15
N ALA A 465 1.28 -1.91 -17.25
CA ALA A 465 1.43 -3.36 -17.15
C ALA A 465 0.96 -3.83 -15.78
N ILE A 466 0.15 -4.87 -15.77
CA ILE A 466 -0.41 -5.48 -14.56
C ILE A 466 -0.06 -6.96 -14.56
N ALA A 467 0.59 -7.43 -13.51
CA ALA A 467 0.90 -8.84 -13.30
C ALA A 467 0.41 -9.26 -11.91
N ASP A 468 -0.63 -10.11 -11.82
CA ASP A 468 -1.19 -10.57 -10.54
C ASP A 468 -0.24 -11.49 -9.78
N GLU A 469 0.53 -12.29 -10.49
CA GLU A 469 1.56 -13.17 -9.93
C GLU A 469 2.91 -12.88 -10.60
N PHE A 470 3.47 -11.70 -10.27
CA PHE A 470 4.68 -11.17 -10.90
C PHE A 470 5.88 -12.13 -10.89
N PRO A 471 6.19 -12.88 -9.80
CA PRO A 471 7.30 -13.81 -9.81
C PRO A 471 7.19 -14.93 -10.84
N THR A 472 6.02 -15.18 -11.44
CA THR A 472 5.83 -16.26 -12.42
C THR A 472 6.26 -15.87 -13.83
N ILE A 473 6.48 -14.59 -14.12
CA ILE A 473 6.96 -14.07 -15.40
C ILE A 473 8.25 -13.26 -15.20
N TYR A 474 9.19 -13.34 -16.14
CA TYR A 474 10.43 -12.58 -16.05
C TYR A 474 10.37 -11.31 -16.90
N ILE A 475 10.54 -10.15 -16.25
CA ILE A 475 10.65 -8.86 -16.93
C ILE A 475 12.10 -8.39 -16.84
N HIS A 476 12.78 -8.36 -18.00
CA HIS A 476 14.17 -7.94 -18.08
C HIS A 476 14.33 -6.46 -17.69
N LYS A 477 15.29 -6.14 -16.81
CA LYS A 477 15.57 -4.77 -16.34
C LYS A 477 14.32 -4.03 -15.82
N ILE A 478 13.45 -4.74 -15.11
CA ILE A 478 12.19 -4.17 -14.55
C ILE A 478 12.47 -2.99 -13.61
N ASP A 479 13.56 -2.99 -12.88
CA ASP A 479 14.03 -1.91 -12.03
C ASP A 479 14.18 -0.59 -12.84
N ASN A 480 14.84 -0.63 -13.99
CA ASN A 480 14.96 0.53 -14.89
C ASN A 480 13.60 0.98 -15.45
N ILE A 481 12.72 0.02 -15.76
CA ILE A 481 11.37 0.32 -16.26
C ILE A 481 10.58 1.07 -15.19
N VAL A 482 10.52 0.56 -13.97
CA VAL A 482 9.80 1.21 -12.86
C VAL A 482 10.38 2.58 -12.53
N ALA A 483 11.71 2.73 -12.55
CA ALA A 483 12.38 4.01 -12.27
C ALA A 483 12.02 5.10 -13.31
N THR A 484 11.83 4.74 -14.58
CA THR A 484 11.54 5.68 -15.68
C THR A 484 10.06 5.79 -16.03
N ALA A 485 9.23 4.86 -15.58
CA ALA A 485 7.82 4.73 -15.90
C ALA A 485 7.00 6.00 -15.64
N ARG A 486 7.28 6.69 -14.52
CA ARG A 486 6.57 7.92 -14.13
C ARG A 486 6.67 9.02 -15.18
N SER A 487 7.86 9.27 -15.71
CA SER A 487 8.09 10.33 -16.71
C SER A 487 7.43 10.03 -18.05
N ASN A 488 7.16 8.75 -18.33
CA ASN A 488 6.57 8.26 -19.57
C ASN A 488 5.08 7.89 -19.43
N LYS A 489 4.46 8.18 -18.28
CA LYS A 489 3.06 7.86 -17.95
C LYS A 489 2.75 6.37 -18.10
N VAL A 490 3.63 5.53 -17.60
CA VAL A 490 3.46 4.09 -17.57
C VAL A 490 3.19 3.63 -16.13
N ALA A 491 2.07 2.98 -15.91
CA ALA A 491 1.71 2.36 -14.65
C ALA A 491 2.26 0.93 -14.59
N VAL A 492 2.83 0.55 -13.45
CA VAL A 492 3.29 -0.82 -13.22
C VAL A 492 2.67 -1.34 -11.94
N VAL A 493 1.86 -2.40 -12.04
CA VAL A 493 1.18 -3.04 -10.90
C VAL A 493 1.68 -4.48 -10.78
N LEU A 494 2.39 -4.76 -9.69
CA LEU A 494 3.08 -6.01 -9.44
C LEU A 494 2.45 -6.73 -8.25
N GLY A 495 1.72 -7.81 -8.50
CA GLY A 495 1.20 -8.69 -7.47
C GLY A 495 2.18 -9.80 -7.12
N LEU A 496 2.36 -10.09 -5.84
CA LEU A 496 3.18 -11.20 -5.36
C LEU A 496 2.66 -11.73 -4.02
N GLN A 497 3.09 -12.91 -3.65
CA GLN A 497 2.68 -13.50 -2.39
C GLN A 497 3.62 -13.10 -1.25
N GLU A 498 4.92 -13.25 -1.43
CA GLU A 498 5.94 -13.01 -0.42
C GLU A 498 7.26 -12.53 -1.06
N ILE A 499 8.04 -11.70 -0.36
CA ILE A 499 9.32 -11.16 -0.85
C ILE A 499 10.37 -12.25 -1.19
N PRO A 500 10.53 -13.34 -0.42
CA PRO A 500 11.47 -14.41 -0.80
C PRO A 500 11.20 -15.03 -2.16
N GLN A 501 9.92 -15.14 -2.56
CA GLN A 501 9.56 -15.61 -3.88
C GLN A 501 10.10 -14.67 -4.98
N LEU A 502 9.98 -13.36 -4.77
CA LEU A 502 10.55 -12.38 -5.68
C LEU A 502 12.09 -12.49 -5.76
N ARG A 503 12.75 -12.65 -4.61
CA ARG A 503 14.22 -12.82 -4.56
C ARG A 503 14.70 -14.09 -5.23
N GLN A 504 13.94 -15.16 -5.18
CA GLN A 504 14.26 -16.43 -5.85
C GLN A 504 14.28 -16.27 -7.38
N PHE A 505 13.34 -15.52 -7.94
CA PHE A 505 13.18 -15.39 -9.39
C PHE A 505 13.96 -14.21 -10.00
N TYR A 506 14.16 -13.13 -9.25
CA TYR A 506 14.82 -11.91 -9.74
C TYR A 506 16.22 -11.66 -9.14
N LYS A 507 16.75 -12.58 -8.33
CA LYS A 507 17.92 -12.38 -7.47
C LYS A 507 17.65 -11.31 -6.40
N LYS A 508 18.40 -11.43 -5.31
CA LYS A 508 18.19 -10.57 -4.12
C LYS A 508 18.35 -9.08 -4.43
N GLU A 509 19.41 -8.72 -5.17
CA GLU A 509 19.77 -7.33 -5.46
C GLU A 509 18.68 -6.64 -6.29
N VAL A 510 18.17 -7.30 -7.33
CA VAL A 510 17.10 -6.76 -8.19
C VAL A 510 15.78 -6.69 -7.43
N ALA A 511 15.43 -7.72 -6.66
CA ALA A 511 14.22 -7.75 -5.85
C ALA A 511 14.21 -6.63 -4.79
N ASP A 512 15.35 -6.40 -4.11
CA ASP A 512 15.50 -5.35 -3.12
C ASP A 512 15.43 -3.95 -3.79
N THR A 513 16.00 -3.80 -4.98
CA THR A 513 15.89 -2.56 -5.78
C THR A 513 14.45 -2.28 -6.18
N ILE A 514 13.73 -3.26 -6.74
CA ILE A 514 12.31 -3.11 -7.11
C ILE A 514 11.50 -2.67 -5.89
N SER A 515 11.71 -3.34 -4.75
CA SER A 515 10.99 -3.03 -3.50
C SER A 515 11.29 -1.62 -2.95
N ALA A 516 12.45 -1.06 -3.28
CA ALA A 516 12.85 0.28 -2.85
C ALA A 516 12.32 1.41 -3.76
N ILE A 517 12.15 1.15 -5.05
CA ILE A 517 11.76 2.18 -6.03
C ILE A 517 10.24 2.28 -6.24
N VAL A 518 9.49 1.24 -5.89
CA VAL A 518 8.03 1.25 -5.97
C VAL A 518 7.46 2.21 -4.92
N GLY A 519 6.66 3.18 -5.39
CA GLY A 519 6.11 4.22 -4.51
C GLY A 519 4.88 3.80 -3.73
N ASN A 520 4.08 2.87 -4.24
CA ASN A 520 2.86 2.40 -3.59
C ASN A 520 3.01 0.94 -3.20
N ILE A 521 2.92 0.65 -1.92
CA ILE A 521 3.03 -0.71 -1.38
C ILE A 521 1.78 -1.00 -0.58
N LEU A 522 1.08 -2.07 -0.96
CA LEU A 522 -0.12 -2.56 -0.30
C LEU A 522 0.08 -4.02 0.07
N SER A 523 -0.22 -4.38 1.30
CA SER A 523 -0.09 -5.76 1.76
C SER A 523 -1.35 -6.22 2.49
N GLY A 524 -1.88 -7.36 2.07
CA GLY A 524 -2.75 -8.18 2.89
C GLY A 524 -1.95 -8.97 3.94
N SER A 525 -2.50 -10.08 4.45
CA SER A 525 -1.74 -10.94 5.35
C SER A 525 -0.51 -11.53 4.67
N ALA A 526 0.62 -11.55 5.37
CA ALA A 526 1.86 -12.21 4.99
C ALA A 526 2.27 -13.19 6.09
N ARG A 527 3.03 -14.22 5.75
CA ARG A 527 3.45 -15.26 6.71
C ARG A 527 4.95 -15.41 6.82
N ASP A 528 5.68 -15.09 5.76
CA ASP A 528 7.13 -15.18 5.78
C ASP A 528 7.75 -14.10 6.66
N LYS A 529 8.73 -14.52 7.46
CA LYS A 529 9.43 -13.66 8.41
C LYS A 529 10.11 -12.45 7.73
N ASN A 530 10.77 -12.68 6.58
CA ASN A 530 11.49 -11.61 5.89
C ASN A 530 10.51 -10.57 5.31
N THR A 531 9.36 -11.01 4.78
CA THR A 531 8.29 -10.12 4.30
C THR A 531 7.71 -9.31 5.46
N LEU A 532 7.41 -9.94 6.59
CA LEU A 532 6.86 -9.29 7.76
C LEU A 532 7.83 -8.26 8.36
N GLU A 533 9.10 -8.61 8.53
CA GLU A 533 10.13 -7.69 9.04
C GLU A 533 10.38 -6.52 8.08
N TRP A 534 10.34 -6.77 6.77
CA TRP A 534 10.50 -5.74 5.76
C TRP A 534 9.33 -4.74 5.82
N LEU A 535 8.08 -5.22 5.86
CA LEU A 535 6.88 -4.38 5.99
C LEU A 535 6.90 -3.57 7.31
N GLU A 536 7.20 -4.20 8.43
CA GLU A 536 7.31 -3.55 9.74
C GLU A 536 8.32 -2.38 9.72
N LYS A 537 9.49 -2.59 9.10
CA LYS A 537 10.52 -1.57 8.94
C LYS A 537 10.09 -0.45 7.98
N LEU A 538 9.32 -0.79 6.93
CA LEU A 538 8.80 0.18 5.97
C LEU A 538 7.87 1.20 6.63
N PHE A 539 7.02 0.76 7.57
CA PHE A 539 6.14 1.66 8.32
C PHE A 539 6.87 2.49 9.36
N GLY A 540 8.10 2.09 9.72
CA GLY A 540 8.92 2.81 10.66
C GLY A 540 8.47 2.68 12.12
N LYS A 541 9.10 3.49 12.97
CA LYS A 541 8.84 3.53 14.41
C LYS A 541 8.23 4.84 14.82
N ILE A 542 7.32 4.79 15.77
CA ILE A 542 6.68 5.95 16.40
C ILE A 542 6.94 5.95 17.89
N LYS A 543 6.89 7.14 18.51
CA LYS A 543 6.95 7.27 19.95
C LYS A 543 5.65 6.79 20.57
N GLN A 544 5.72 5.76 21.37
CA GLN A 544 4.62 5.27 22.20
C GLN A 544 4.84 5.64 23.65
N LYS A 545 3.80 6.16 24.31
CA LYS A 545 3.80 6.42 25.74
C LYS A 545 3.26 5.21 26.46
N SER A 546 4.12 4.49 27.17
CA SER A 546 3.71 3.44 28.10
C SER A 546 3.52 4.03 29.50
N TYR A 547 2.38 3.74 30.10
CA TYR A 547 2.05 4.14 31.47
C TYR A 547 2.31 2.94 32.38
N SER A 548 3.30 3.06 33.28
CA SER A 548 3.46 2.11 34.35
C SER A 548 2.96 2.74 35.67
N GLN A 549 2.05 2.06 36.33
CA GLN A 549 1.56 2.44 37.67
C GLN A 549 2.19 1.53 38.70
N SER A 550 2.92 2.14 39.61
CA SER A 550 3.38 1.47 40.84
C SER A 550 2.47 1.90 41.99
N ILE A 551 1.76 0.94 42.55
CA ILE A 551 0.87 1.16 43.70
C ILE A 551 1.61 0.72 44.95
N SER A 552 1.90 1.64 45.85
CA SER A 552 2.43 1.35 47.20
C SER A 552 1.40 1.79 48.25
N GLN A 553 1.52 1.29 49.48
CA GLN A 553 0.66 1.69 50.60
C GLN A 553 0.71 3.22 50.89
N GLN A 554 1.74 3.92 50.40
CA GLN A 554 1.93 5.35 50.61
C GLN A 554 1.52 6.23 49.42
N GLY A 555 1.08 5.65 48.29
CA GLY A 555 0.61 6.38 47.10
C GLY A 555 0.81 5.66 45.77
N THR A 556 0.13 6.14 44.77
CA THR A 556 0.24 5.63 43.40
C THR A 556 1.20 6.54 42.61
N THR A 557 2.31 5.99 42.17
CA THR A 557 3.24 6.68 41.27
C THR A 557 2.98 6.21 39.85
N THR A 558 2.65 7.14 38.95
CA THR A 558 2.52 6.87 37.51
C THR A 558 3.78 7.36 36.82
N SER A 559 4.58 6.46 36.28
CA SER A 559 5.67 6.83 35.39
C SER A 559 5.22 6.73 33.94
N ILE A 560 5.54 7.75 33.17
CA ILE A 560 5.30 7.81 31.72
C ILE A 560 6.65 7.55 31.07
N ASN A 561 6.78 6.38 30.46
CA ASN A 561 7.96 6.03 29.69
C ASN A 561 7.63 6.22 28.20
N GLU A 562 8.42 7.01 27.50
CA GLU A 562 8.37 7.10 26.04
C GLU A 562 9.28 6.01 25.48
N LYS A 563 8.70 5.11 24.68
CA LYS A 563 9.41 4.06 23.96
C LYS A 563 9.17 4.21 22.47
N MET A 564 10.22 4.02 21.66
CA MET A 564 10.06 3.86 20.21
C MET A 564 9.57 2.44 19.95
N ASP A 565 8.42 2.33 19.28
CA ASP A 565 7.85 1.04 18.88
C ASP A 565 7.40 1.10 17.43
N PHE A 566 7.25 -0.05 16.76
CA PHE A 566 6.82 -0.09 15.38
C PHE A 566 5.38 0.43 15.23
N MET A 567 5.13 1.19 14.16
CA MET A 567 3.80 1.74 13.85
C MET A 567 2.78 0.63 13.60
N ILE A 568 3.17 -0.38 12.80
CA ILE A 568 2.39 -1.58 12.53
C ILE A 568 3.30 -2.79 12.77
N PRO A 569 3.17 -3.48 13.91
CA PRO A 569 4.01 -4.63 14.24
C PRO A 569 3.78 -5.82 13.31
N ALA A 570 4.82 -6.61 13.04
CA ALA A 570 4.80 -7.81 12.21
C ALA A 570 3.66 -8.78 12.56
N GLY A 571 3.43 -9.02 13.86
CA GLY A 571 2.34 -9.89 14.32
C GLY A 571 0.94 -9.41 13.94
N LYS A 572 0.74 -8.10 13.76
CA LYS A 572 -0.54 -7.55 13.31
C LYS A 572 -0.72 -7.70 11.80
N ILE A 573 0.35 -7.60 11.03
CA ILE A 573 0.35 -7.84 9.59
C ILE A 573 0.02 -9.32 9.30
N ALA A 574 0.65 -10.23 10.05
CA ALA A 574 0.37 -11.67 9.95
C ALA A 574 -1.09 -12.05 10.29
N ALA A 575 -1.71 -11.30 11.19
CA ALA A 575 -3.08 -11.53 11.66
C ALA A 575 -4.17 -10.84 10.84
N LEU A 576 -3.84 -10.16 9.75
CA LEU A 576 -4.83 -9.49 8.88
C LEU A 576 -5.82 -10.50 8.32
N LYS A 577 -7.10 -10.14 8.33
CA LYS A 577 -8.18 -10.92 7.75
C LYS A 577 -8.32 -10.63 6.26
N THR A 578 -9.02 -11.50 5.54
CA THR A 578 -9.34 -11.28 4.12
C THR A 578 -9.96 -9.90 3.89
N GLY A 579 -9.36 -9.13 2.98
CA GLY A 579 -9.78 -7.76 2.67
C GLY A 579 -9.27 -6.69 3.64
N GLU A 580 -8.58 -7.04 4.73
CA GLU A 580 -7.82 -6.09 5.52
C GLU A 580 -6.44 -5.90 4.90
N MET A 581 -6.01 -4.65 4.82
CA MET A 581 -4.73 -4.29 4.21
C MET A 581 -3.99 -3.26 5.03
N VAL A 582 -2.68 -3.33 4.93
CA VAL A 582 -1.73 -2.31 5.37
C VAL A 582 -0.95 -1.83 4.15
N GLY A 583 -0.44 -0.61 4.19
CA GLY A 583 0.34 -0.13 3.06
C GLY A 583 0.96 1.23 3.30
N MET A 584 1.79 1.62 2.35
CA MET A 584 2.37 2.95 2.25
C MET A 584 2.12 3.48 0.84
N ILE A 585 1.49 4.63 0.75
CA ILE A 585 1.13 5.26 -0.52
C ILE A 585 1.99 6.49 -0.73
N ALA A 586 2.61 6.59 -1.89
CA ALA A 586 3.39 7.76 -2.27
C ALA A 586 2.51 9.00 -2.32
N GLN A 587 2.87 10.02 -1.55
CA GLN A 587 2.16 11.30 -1.58
C GLN A 587 2.42 12.03 -2.90
N GLY A 588 1.37 12.58 -3.51
CA GLY A 588 1.47 13.46 -4.65
C GLY A 588 2.10 14.81 -4.27
N ASN A 589 2.50 15.59 -5.27
CA ASN A 589 2.93 16.97 -5.10
C ASN A 589 1.72 17.93 -4.93
N ASP A 590 0.66 17.51 -4.25
CA ASP A 590 -0.42 18.42 -3.98
C ASP A 590 0.09 19.48 -3.00
N ASN A 591 0.05 20.74 -3.42
CA ASN A 591 0.38 21.94 -2.65
C ASN A 591 -0.57 22.18 -1.46
N THR A 592 -1.13 21.13 -0.90
CA THR A 592 -1.90 21.23 0.32
C THR A 592 -0.93 21.31 1.49
N THR A 593 -0.92 22.47 2.12
CA THR A 593 -0.12 22.91 3.26
C THR A 593 -0.28 22.07 4.55
N GLU A 594 -0.88 20.91 4.50
CA GLU A 594 -0.98 20.03 5.66
C GLU A 594 0.25 19.12 5.79
N GLU A 595 1.24 19.60 6.53
CA GLU A 595 2.53 18.96 6.83
C GLU A 595 2.46 17.58 7.48
N TYR A 596 1.28 16.99 7.74
CA TYR A 596 1.16 15.84 8.64
C TYR A 596 0.22 14.72 8.17
N LYS A 597 -0.10 14.61 6.87
CA LYS A 597 -0.84 13.43 6.40
C LYS A 597 0.09 12.22 6.34
N THR A 598 -0.23 11.17 7.11
CA THR A 598 0.54 9.92 7.02
C THR A 598 0.30 9.24 5.68
N SER A 599 1.38 8.77 5.06
CA SER A 599 1.32 7.92 3.86
C SER A 599 0.94 6.47 4.18
N ALA A 600 1.01 6.08 5.45
CA ALA A 600 0.67 4.74 5.90
C ALA A 600 -0.85 4.55 5.97
N ILE A 601 -1.29 3.36 5.57
CA ILE A 601 -2.68 2.92 5.66
C ILE A 601 -2.78 1.62 6.45
N ARG A 602 -3.90 1.45 7.16
CA ARG A 602 -4.32 0.20 7.79
C ARG A 602 -5.84 0.20 7.86
N GLY A 603 -6.48 -0.69 7.14
CA GLY A 603 -7.93 -0.74 7.13
C GLY A 603 -8.48 -1.93 6.35
N ARG A 604 -9.78 -1.99 6.21
CA ARG A 604 -10.49 -2.99 5.43
C ARG A 604 -11.03 -2.37 4.15
N ILE A 605 -10.73 -2.97 3.02
CA ILE A 605 -11.27 -2.56 1.72
C ILE A 605 -12.80 -2.67 1.74
N ASN A 606 -13.47 -1.64 1.26
CA ASN A 606 -14.93 -1.50 1.31
C ASN A 606 -15.50 -1.26 -0.10
N LEU A 607 -15.43 -2.31 -0.94
CA LEU A 607 -16.00 -2.27 -2.29
C LEU A 607 -17.50 -2.54 -2.27
N ASP A 608 -18.21 -2.05 -3.29
CA ASP A 608 -19.61 -2.37 -3.52
C ASP A 608 -19.77 -3.82 -4.01
N MET A 609 -19.99 -4.73 -3.06
CA MET A 609 -20.14 -6.15 -3.31
C MET A 609 -21.35 -6.51 -4.15
N LYS A 610 -22.42 -5.68 -4.13
CA LYS A 610 -23.61 -5.90 -4.95
C LYS A 610 -23.32 -5.62 -6.41
N ALA A 611 -22.73 -4.45 -6.68
CA ALA A 611 -22.33 -4.07 -8.03
C ALA A 611 -21.33 -5.07 -8.63
N ILE A 612 -20.37 -5.56 -7.84
CA ILE A 612 -19.40 -6.56 -8.30
C ILE A 612 -20.07 -7.90 -8.64
N LYS A 613 -21.00 -8.38 -7.82
CA LYS A 613 -21.75 -9.62 -8.12
C LYS A 613 -22.63 -9.49 -9.37
N GLU A 614 -23.25 -8.34 -9.56
CA GLU A 614 -24.02 -8.04 -10.77
C GLU A 614 -23.09 -7.99 -12.01
N GLU A 615 -21.91 -7.42 -11.86
CA GLU A 615 -20.89 -7.40 -12.92
C GLU A 615 -20.42 -8.82 -13.28
N GLU A 616 -20.09 -9.65 -12.28
CA GLU A 616 -19.66 -11.05 -12.48
C GLU A 616 -20.70 -11.90 -13.22
N GLN A 617 -21.99 -11.68 -12.97
CA GLN A 617 -23.07 -12.37 -13.67
C GLN A 617 -23.22 -11.95 -15.14
N ASN A 618 -22.71 -10.78 -15.49
CA ASN A 618 -22.78 -10.19 -16.82
C ASN A 618 -21.47 -10.28 -17.62
N TYR A 619 -20.47 -11.03 -17.13
CA TYR A 619 -19.22 -11.17 -17.88
C TYR A 619 -19.46 -11.87 -19.21
N PRO A 620 -19.05 -11.25 -20.34
CA PRO A 620 -19.15 -11.86 -21.64
C PRO A 620 -18.13 -13.00 -21.78
N THR A 621 -18.44 -13.93 -22.68
CA THR A 621 -17.46 -14.95 -23.09
C THR A 621 -16.28 -14.29 -23.81
N MET A 622 -15.06 -14.81 -23.56
CA MET A 622 -13.87 -14.32 -24.23
C MET A 622 -13.94 -14.53 -25.74
N PRO A 623 -13.43 -13.59 -26.53
CA PRO A 623 -13.56 -13.64 -27.98
C PRO A 623 -12.77 -14.81 -28.58
N ASN A 624 -13.34 -15.50 -29.56
CA ASN A 624 -12.64 -16.41 -30.44
C ASN A 624 -12.17 -15.66 -31.67
N TYR A 625 -10.89 -15.67 -31.96
CA TYR A 625 -10.29 -15.02 -33.14
C TYR A 625 -10.23 -15.98 -34.33
N TYR A 626 -10.16 -17.30 -34.07
CA TYR A 626 -10.08 -18.33 -35.10
C TYR A 626 -11.14 -19.39 -34.88
N SER A 627 -11.69 -19.87 -35.99
CA SER A 627 -12.48 -21.08 -36.04
C SER A 627 -11.73 -22.14 -36.84
N PHE A 628 -11.40 -23.24 -36.19
CA PHE A 628 -10.78 -24.39 -36.83
C PHE A 628 -11.80 -25.44 -37.27
N VAL A 629 -13.08 -25.09 -37.25
CA VAL A 629 -14.15 -25.96 -37.72
C VAL A 629 -14.38 -25.74 -39.21
N ASP A 630 -14.31 -26.78 -40.00
CA ASP A 630 -14.55 -26.71 -41.45
C ASP A 630 -16.06 -26.54 -41.77
N LYS A 631 -16.38 -26.35 -43.05
CA LYS A 631 -17.77 -26.23 -43.55
C LYS A 631 -18.64 -27.46 -43.26
N LYS A 632 -18.03 -28.60 -42.91
CA LYS A 632 -18.70 -29.83 -42.58
C LYS A 632 -18.86 -30.05 -41.05
N GLY A 633 -18.47 -29.09 -40.24
CA GLY A 633 -18.53 -29.17 -38.78
C GLY A 633 -17.37 -29.96 -38.13
N ILE A 634 -16.33 -30.33 -38.89
CA ILE A 634 -15.22 -31.13 -38.37
C ILE A 634 -14.14 -30.17 -37.85
N ASN A 635 -13.69 -30.40 -36.62
CA ASN A 635 -12.57 -29.64 -36.03
C ASN A 635 -11.23 -30.10 -36.65
N ARG A 636 -10.56 -29.19 -37.36
CA ARG A 636 -9.27 -29.40 -38.02
C ARG A 636 -8.11 -28.68 -37.33
N LYS A 637 -8.26 -28.30 -36.07
CA LYS A 637 -7.23 -27.57 -35.30
C LYS A 637 -5.85 -28.23 -35.43
N GLU A 638 -5.78 -29.52 -35.12
CA GLU A 638 -4.55 -30.28 -35.16
C GLU A 638 -3.89 -30.29 -36.55
N GLU A 639 -4.69 -30.46 -37.61
CA GLU A 639 -4.21 -30.50 -38.99
C GLU A 639 -3.63 -29.14 -39.40
N VAL A 640 -4.32 -28.04 -39.05
CA VAL A 640 -3.89 -26.69 -39.38
C VAL A 640 -2.60 -26.35 -38.64
N LEU A 641 -2.52 -26.62 -37.32
CA LEU A 641 -1.32 -26.35 -36.52
C LEU A 641 -0.11 -27.17 -37.03
N MET A 642 -0.31 -28.45 -37.32
CA MET A 642 0.77 -29.33 -37.88
C MET A 642 1.20 -28.91 -39.28
N THR A 643 0.28 -28.43 -40.09
CA THR A 643 0.60 -27.92 -41.44
C THR A 643 1.45 -26.65 -41.33
N ASN A 644 1.13 -25.71 -40.45
CA ASN A 644 1.95 -24.53 -40.19
C ASN A 644 3.34 -24.91 -39.64
N PHE A 645 3.40 -25.84 -38.69
CA PHE A 645 4.67 -26.34 -38.14
C PHE A 645 5.57 -26.95 -39.20
N ARG A 646 5.02 -27.83 -40.07
CA ARG A 646 5.77 -28.44 -41.17
C ARG A 646 6.20 -27.43 -42.23
N LYS A 647 5.37 -26.46 -42.55
CA LYS A 647 5.67 -25.37 -43.47
C LYS A 647 6.91 -24.61 -43.03
N ILE A 648 6.95 -24.15 -41.76
CA ILE A 648 8.07 -23.38 -41.22
C ILE A 648 9.37 -24.20 -41.24
N ASN A 649 9.32 -25.45 -40.84
CA ASN A 649 10.51 -26.34 -40.91
C ASN A 649 11.04 -26.51 -42.33
N LYS A 650 10.15 -26.58 -43.33
CA LYS A 650 10.54 -26.68 -44.74
C LYS A 650 11.12 -25.36 -45.24
N GLU A 651 10.57 -24.22 -44.85
CA GLU A 651 11.11 -22.90 -45.19
C GLU A 651 12.53 -22.72 -44.65
N VAL A 652 12.77 -23.11 -43.41
CA VAL A 652 14.13 -23.09 -42.80
C VAL A 652 15.09 -24.04 -43.52
N GLU A 653 14.63 -25.20 -43.95
CA GLU A 653 15.46 -26.12 -44.77
C GLU A 653 15.89 -25.48 -46.09
N LEU A 654 15.03 -24.73 -46.74
CA LEU A 654 15.37 -24.01 -47.96
C LEU A 654 16.36 -22.87 -47.68
N ILE A 655 16.15 -22.07 -46.61
CA ILE A 655 17.06 -21.00 -46.21
C ILE A 655 18.48 -21.53 -45.96
N VAL A 656 18.57 -22.66 -45.27
CA VAL A 656 19.88 -23.30 -45.01
C VAL A 656 20.54 -23.76 -46.33
N LYS A 657 19.80 -24.40 -47.23
CA LYS A 657 20.32 -24.84 -48.51
C LYS A 657 20.81 -23.70 -49.40
N GLU A 658 20.17 -22.56 -49.41
CA GLU A 658 20.59 -21.38 -50.17
C GLU A 658 21.90 -20.76 -49.65
N ASN A 659 22.16 -20.85 -48.34
CA ASN A 659 23.35 -20.28 -47.71
C ASN A 659 24.45 -21.30 -47.43
N PHE A 660 24.18 -22.58 -47.68
CA PHE A 660 25.13 -23.67 -47.49
C PHE A 660 26.04 -23.77 -48.72
N LYS A 661 27.29 -23.40 -48.57
CA LYS A 661 28.34 -23.67 -49.59
C LYS A 661 28.87 -25.09 -49.37
N GLU A 662 28.63 -26.01 -50.33
CA GLU A 662 29.23 -27.34 -50.39
C GLU A 662 30.76 -27.32 -50.34
#